data_8433739ac143c979d244cbadf169fc0e
#
_entry.id   8433739ac143c979d244cbadf169fc0e
#
_cell.length_a   1.000
_cell.length_b   1.000
_cell.length_c   1.000
_cell.angle_alpha   90.00
_cell.angle_beta   90.00
_cell.angle_gamma   90.00
#
_symmetry.space_group_name_H-M   'P 1'
#
loop_
_entity.id
_entity.type
_entity.pdbx_description
1 polymer ?
#
loop_
_entity_poly.entity_id
_entity_poly.type
_entity_poly.pdbx_seq_one_letter_code
_entity_poly.pdbx_strand_id
1 'polypeptide(L)'
;MTRRTWLMLAGVGAASPLARGQYVLPPQNAPSERFPPSPEQAAEIGRKMAQLQESLAALKQRNVPDESLVEVEIFHKAAAWIGRHNEYFTRNSAAQTIGLLDTGLVRAHELEAGKPTWITATGPVIRAYRSRVDGSAQPYIAYIPASYSRGQPVRMDVILHGTNRGMVEVQFMSHAEISSGSMRSAPVDYTQIEVLGRTNNAYRWAGETDVLEAVGAAKRSYAIDENRVVLRGFSMGGSGTWHLGLQHPDLWAAIEPGAGFNDTIRYARLYNLPPHQLKALHIYDSKDYALNIFQLPTSAYTGEDDGQKANLENVRQELDKSGFTFQRDGLDLVTNDLPLIILVGPKTGHRWEAESKKRSDAFIDAAAKKGRMEPDHIRFVTYTTRYNRCFWVSVDGLDRHYERAEVDARRSRADATIEVKTTNVSALVLKPSGARRISVDGQSFDSNGRAEMQFQKRAGAWKEGDDQALRKRHGLQGPIDDAFLDSFLCVRPTGQAANDIAGRYAEETLNTFVDDYSKYFRGQVRVKDDTAVTSSDIAENHLIVFGDPQGNQVLARALGKLPLRWDARQLTMGGKTYDSAGHTVVMIYPNPLDPRRYIVVNSGHSFHRNEMAATNATLFPRFGDYAILHLRQPISMPVESELVTAGYFDEDWSLPRGDTQAN
;
A
#
# COMPACT_ATOMS: atom_id res chain seq x y z
N MET A 1 32.77 30.09 40.11
CA MET A 1 32.22 29.28 41.25
C MET A 1 30.74 29.23 41.14
N THR A 2 30.18 28.09 41.35
CA THR A 2 28.82 27.57 41.50
C THR A 2 28.20 26.98 40.22
N ARG A 3 28.35 25.65 40.16
CA ARG A 3 27.57 24.71 39.31
C ARG A 3 26.10 24.70 39.78
N ARG A 4 25.16 24.90 38.89
CA ARG A 4 23.77 24.53 39.12
C ARG A 4 23.45 23.25 38.37
N THR A 5 23.24 22.19 39.15
CA THR A 5 22.77 20.87 38.76
C THR A 5 21.26 20.95 38.49
N TRP A 6 20.83 20.60 37.28
CA TRP A 6 19.40 20.38 36.98
C TRP A 6 19.09 18.90 37.20
N LEU A 7 18.31 18.61 38.22
CA LEU A 7 17.65 17.32 38.41
C LEU A 7 16.51 17.23 37.38
N MET A 8 16.62 16.28 36.43
CA MET A 8 15.48 15.78 35.70
C MET A 8 14.76 14.73 36.55
N LEU A 9 13.54 15.02 36.95
CA LEU A 9 12.60 14.03 37.45
C LEU A 9 12.16 13.15 36.27
N ALA A 10 12.70 11.94 36.23
CA ALA A 10 12.19 10.89 35.39
C ALA A 10 10.93 10.32 36.05
N GLY A 11 9.77 10.64 35.49
CA GLY A 11 8.54 9.92 35.80
C GLY A 11 8.63 8.51 35.26
N VAL A 12 8.81 7.53 36.15
CA VAL A 12 8.76 6.10 35.84
C VAL A 12 7.30 5.72 35.68
N GLY A 13 6.75 5.82 34.48
CA GLY A 13 5.53 5.12 34.10
C GLY A 13 5.85 3.64 33.96
N ALA A 14 5.22 2.80 34.79
CA ALA A 14 5.35 1.35 34.71
C ALA A 14 4.80 0.86 33.36
N ALA A 15 5.68 0.57 32.43
CA ALA A 15 5.32 -0.08 31.16
C ALA A 15 5.06 -1.56 31.41
N SER A 16 3.92 -2.06 30.91
CA SER A 16 3.55 -3.47 30.95
C SER A 16 4.63 -4.38 30.36
N PRO A 17 4.86 -5.59 30.91
CA PRO A 17 5.94 -6.49 30.47
C PRO A 17 5.86 -6.96 29.02
N LEU A 18 4.71 -6.87 28.37
CA LEU A 18 4.48 -7.31 26.98
C LEU A 18 4.88 -6.26 25.90
N ALA A 19 5.23 -5.04 26.31
CA ALA A 19 5.58 -3.94 25.39
C ALA A 19 7.11 -3.71 25.25
N ARG A 20 7.95 -4.60 25.73
CA ARG A 20 9.41 -4.45 25.66
C ARG A 20 10.07 -5.04 24.44
N GLY A 21 9.51 -4.77 23.25
CA GLY A 21 10.33 -4.72 22.05
C GLY A 21 11.08 -3.37 22.06
N GLN A 22 12.38 -3.37 22.32
CA GLN A 22 13.18 -2.16 22.22
C GLN A 22 13.46 -1.88 20.74
N TYR A 23 12.50 -1.31 20.02
CA TYR A 23 12.87 -0.63 18.78
C TYR A 23 12.94 0.88 19.03
N VAL A 24 13.98 1.48 18.51
CA VAL A 24 14.14 2.92 18.52
C VAL A 24 13.22 3.47 17.46
N LEU A 25 12.17 4.19 17.86
CA LEU A 25 11.31 4.93 16.93
C LEU A 25 12.22 5.81 16.07
N PRO A 26 12.12 5.68 14.74
CA PRO A 26 12.86 6.58 13.86
C PRO A 26 12.40 8.03 14.08
N PRO A 27 13.22 9.04 13.72
CA PRO A 27 12.87 10.44 13.89
C PRO A 27 11.58 10.78 13.16
N GLN A 28 10.76 11.65 13.75
CA GLN A 28 9.51 12.13 13.15
C GLN A 28 9.74 12.68 11.74
N ASN A 29 8.87 12.33 10.82
CA ASN A 29 9.00 12.72 9.42
C ASN A 29 8.61 14.18 9.14
N ALA A 30 7.77 14.80 9.97
CA ALA A 30 7.35 16.18 9.76
C ALA A 30 8.37 17.18 10.34
N PRO A 31 8.66 18.31 9.64
CA PRO A 31 9.40 19.42 10.21
C PRO A 31 8.72 19.95 11.48
N SER A 32 9.50 20.34 12.48
CA SER A 32 8.97 20.95 13.72
C SER A 32 8.57 22.42 13.53
N GLU A 33 9.32 23.14 12.66
CA GLU A 33 9.08 24.56 12.39
C GLU A 33 7.88 24.76 11.45
N ARG A 34 7.12 25.81 11.72
CA ARG A 34 5.94 26.19 10.92
C ARG A 34 6.02 27.65 10.55
N PHE A 35 5.58 27.98 9.35
CA PHE A 35 5.53 29.32 8.81
C PHE A 35 4.08 29.65 8.41
N PRO A 36 3.19 29.90 9.39
CA PRO A 36 1.78 30.16 9.09
C PRO A 36 1.61 31.38 8.19
N PRO A 37 0.53 31.45 7.38
CA PRO A 37 0.27 32.60 6.54
C PRO A 37 0.07 33.88 7.37
N SER A 38 0.43 35.05 6.80
CA SER A 38 0.03 36.33 7.38
C SER A 38 -1.50 36.46 7.36
N PRO A 39 -2.10 37.39 8.15
CA PRO A 39 -3.54 37.62 8.11
C PRO A 39 -4.06 37.93 6.69
N GLU A 40 -3.32 38.68 5.89
CA GLU A 40 -3.65 39.02 4.50
C GLU A 40 -3.61 37.77 3.60
N GLN A 41 -2.56 36.94 3.72
CA GLN A 41 -2.44 35.68 3.00
C GLN A 41 -3.52 34.69 3.41
N ALA A 42 -3.85 34.59 4.70
CA ALA A 42 -4.91 33.71 5.19
C ALA A 42 -6.27 34.13 4.63
N ALA A 43 -6.57 35.44 4.61
CA ALA A 43 -7.78 35.99 4.01
C ALA A 43 -7.86 35.74 2.49
N GLU A 44 -6.71 35.83 1.79
CA GLU A 44 -6.63 35.56 0.36
C GLU A 44 -6.85 34.06 0.06
N ILE A 45 -6.20 33.16 0.79
CA ILE A 45 -6.41 31.70 0.69
C ILE A 45 -7.89 31.39 0.91
N GLY A 46 -8.51 31.91 1.99
CA GLY A 46 -9.92 31.68 2.29
C GLY A 46 -10.85 32.13 1.17
N ARG A 47 -10.63 33.32 0.62
CA ARG A 47 -11.43 33.89 -0.49
C ARG A 47 -11.31 33.02 -1.76
N LYS A 48 -10.07 32.65 -2.16
CA LYS A 48 -9.83 31.81 -3.36
C LYS A 48 -10.39 30.40 -3.18
N MET A 49 -10.29 29.82 -1.99
CA MET A 49 -10.92 28.52 -1.69
C MET A 49 -12.45 28.60 -1.86
N ALA A 50 -13.10 29.65 -1.35
CA ALA A 50 -14.53 29.83 -1.51
C ALA A 50 -14.93 29.96 -3.00
N GLN A 51 -14.21 30.81 -3.76
CA GLN A 51 -14.43 30.93 -5.20
C GLN A 51 -14.27 29.62 -5.95
N LEU A 52 -13.21 28.84 -5.65
CA LEU A 52 -12.98 27.54 -6.30
C LEU A 52 -14.06 26.51 -5.93
N GLN A 53 -14.55 26.55 -4.68
CA GLN A 53 -15.66 25.71 -4.22
C GLN A 53 -16.96 26.04 -4.96
N GLU A 54 -17.26 27.32 -5.20
CA GLU A 54 -18.42 27.78 -5.99
C GLU A 54 -18.31 27.29 -7.45
N SER A 55 -17.15 27.48 -8.09
CA SER A 55 -16.90 26.97 -9.46
C SER A 55 -17.07 25.46 -9.55
N LEU A 56 -16.53 24.68 -8.59
CA LEU A 56 -16.72 23.24 -8.53
C LEU A 56 -18.19 22.85 -8.39
N ALA A 57 -18.96 23.56 -7.58
CA ALA A 57 -20.39 23.31 -7.43
C ALA A 57 -21.15 23.60 -8.73
N ALA A 58 -20.84 24.69 -9.43
CA ALA A 58 -21.43 25.05 -10.72
C ALA A 58 -21.07 23.99 -11.80
N LEU A 59 -19.82 23.54 -11.87
CA LEU A 59 -19.40 22.48 -12.80
C LEU A 59 -20.13 21.16 -12.53
N LYS A 60 -20.32 20.78 -11.27
CA LYS A 60 -21.10 19.59 -10.88
C LYS A 60 -22.57 19.70 -11.33
N GLN A 61 -23.20 20.87 -11.14
CA GLN A 61 -24.58 21.11 -11.61
C GLN A 61 -24.70 21.01 -13.14
N ARG A 62 -23.65 21.30 -13.88
CA ARG A 62 -23.58 21.16 -15.34
C ARG A 62 -23.23 19.74 -15.79
N ASN A 63 -23.16 18.76 -14.87
CA ASN A 63 -22.80 17.37 -15.12
C ASN A 63 -21.44 17.18 -15.81
N VAL A 64 -20.45 18.02 -15.47
CA VAL A 64 -19.08 17.80 -15.93
C VAL A 64 -18.58 16.45 -15.34
N PRO A 65 -17.96 15.58 -16.16
CA PRO A 65 -17.49 14.28 -15.72
C PRO A 65 -16.54 14.39 -14.52
N ASP A 66 -16.67 13.48 -13.55
CA ASP A 66 -15.86 13.46 -12.32
C ASP A 66 -14.36 13.39 -12.60
N GLU A 67 -13.95 12.69 -13.67
CA GLU A 67 -12.55 12.62 -14.14
C GLU A 67 -11.96 14.00 -14.51
N SER A 68 -12.81 14.94 -14.92
CA SER A 68 -12.41 16.32 -15.19
C SER A 68 -12.53 17.20 -13.95
N LEU A 69 -13.54 16.96 -13.10
CA LEU A 69 -13.73 17.70 -11.86
C LEU A 69 -12.58 17.49 -10.88
N VAL A 70 -12.09 16.28 -10.75
CA VAL A 70 -10.99 15.94 -9.83
C VAL A 70 -9.70 16.70 -10.17
N GLU A 71 -9.46 17.02 -11.44
CA GLU A 71 -8.32 17.82 -11.93
C GLU A 71 -8.36 19.30 -11.48
N VAL A 72 -9.52 19.75 -11.01
CA VAL A 72 -9.72 21.08 -10.38
C VAL A 72 -9.82 20.94 -8.86
N GLU A 73 -10.54 19.92 -8.38
CA GLU A 73 -10.75 19.68 -6.94
C GLU A 73 -9.43 19.50 -6.17
N ILE A 74 -8.39 18.94 -6.81
CA ILE A 74 -7.10 18.70 -6.16
C ILE A 74 -6.46 19.98 -5.62
N PHE A 75 -6.65 21.12 -6.27
CA PHE A 75 -6.11 22.41 -5.82
C PHE A 75 -6.85 22.92 -4.57
N HIS A 76 -8.16 22.74 -4.51
CA HIS A 76 -8.95 23.03 -3.31
C HIS A 76 -8.55 22.11 -2.15
N LYS A 77 -8.42 20.79 -2.40
CA LYS A 77 -7.98 19.82 -1.40
C LYS A 77 -6.60 20.17 -0.85
N ALA A 78 -5.62 20.47 -1.71
CA ALA A 78 -4.27 20.82 -1.28
C ALA A 78 -4.27 22.02 -0.31
N ALA A 79 -5.03 23.09 -0.63
CA ALA A 79 -5.18 24.25 0.23
C ALA A 79 -5.93 23.93 1.55
N ALA A 80 -6.94 23.07 1.48
CA ALA A 80 -7.70 22.65 2.67
C ALA A 80 -6.84 21.79 3.63
N TRP A 81 -6.03 20.85 3.10
CA TRP A 81 -5.21 19.93 3.92
C TRP A 81 -4.04 20.64 4.59
N ILE A 82 -3.31 21.53 3.88
CA ILE A 82 -2.21 22.30 4.48
C ILE A 82 -2.72 23.16 5.64
N GLY A 83 -3.90 23.78 5.50
CA GLY A 83 -4.54 24.58 6.57
C GLY A 83 -5.01 23.68 7.73
N ARG A 84 -5.77 22.60 7.44
CA ARG A 84 -6.31 21.67 8.43
C ARG A 84 -5.26 21.09 9.36
N HIS A 85 -4.10 20.70 8.79
CA HIS A 85 -3.03 20.05 9.53
C HIS A 85 -1.88 20.98 9.93
N ASN A 86 -2.01 22.29 9.64
CA ASN A 86 -0.98 23.30 9.91
C ASN A 86 0.39 22.92 9.34
N GLU A 87 0.43 22.57 8.03
CA GLU A 87 1.60 22.01 7.37
C GLU A 87 2.37 23.04 6.53
N TYR A 88 2.35 24.29 6.92
CA TYR A 88 3.16 25.37 6.33
C TYR A 88 4.62 25.22 6.72
N PHE A 89 5.31 24.21 6.10
CA PHE A 89 6.65 23.80 6.47
C PHE A 89 7.78 24.67 5.95
N THR A 90 7.49 25.56 5.01
CA THR A 90 8.46 26.52 4.44
C THR A 90 7.89 27.93 4.44
N ARG A 91 8.79 28.94 4.39
CA ARG A 91 8.38 30.36 4.28
C ARG A 91 7.53 30.65 3.04
N ASN A 92 7.68 29.84 2.00
CA ASN A 92 6.94 29.98 0.75
C ASN A 92 5.61 29.21 0.72
N SER A 93 5.29 28.41 1.72
CA SER A 93 4.12 27.54 1.69
C SER A 93 2.81 28.30 1.46
N ALA A 94 2.64 29.47 2.09
CA ALA A 94 1.43 30.29 1.89
C ALA A 94 1.34 30.84 0.45
N ALA A 95 2.43 31.37 -0.09
CA ALA A 95 2.49 31.86 -1.48
C ALA A 95 2.25 30.72 -2.49
N GLN A 96 2.84 29.55 -2.27
CA GLN A 96 2.62 28.35 -3.07
C GLN A 96 1.14 27.93 -3.05
N THR A 97 0.50 27.95 -1.87
CA THR A 97 -0.93 27.66 -1.73
C THR A 97 -1.79 28.60 -2.55
N ILE A 98 -1.50 29.92 -2.50
CA ILE A 98 -2.20 30.94 -3.29
C ILE A 98 -2.02 30.68 -4.79
N GLY A 99 -0.80 30.43 -5.26
CA GLY A 99 -0.53 30.15 -6.68
C GLY A 99 -1.22 28.87 -7.19
N LEU A 100 -1.29 27.83 -6.37
CA LEU A 100 -2.03 26.61 -6.72
C LEU A 100 -3.54 26.87 -6.79
N LEU A 101 -4.11 27.69 -5.89
CA LEU A 101 -5.51 28.08 -5.98
C LEU A 101 -5.79 28.91 -7.24
N ASP A 102 -4.87 29.79 -7.66
CA ASP A 102 -4.98 30.51 -8.95
C ASP A 102 -5.01 29.53 -10.12
N THR A 103 -4.13 28.53 -10.12
CA THR A 103 -4.14 27.46 -11.14
C THR A 103 -5.48 26.72 -11.14
N GLY A 104 -6.02 26.40 -9.95
CA GLY A 104 -7.32 25.75 -9.82
C GLY A 104 -8.47 26.60 -10.41
N LEU A 105 -8.48 27.90 -10.14
CA LEU A 105 -9.48 28.84 -10.68
C LEU A 105 -9.38 28.97 -12.20
N VAL A 106 -8.16 29.04 -12.77
CA VAL A 106 -7.94 29.02 -14.23
C VAL A 106 -8.50 27.74 -14.82
N ARG A 107 -8.19 26.57 -14.27
CA ARG A 107 -8.71 25.27 -14.77
C ARG A 107 -10.22 25.18 -14.66
N ALA A 108 -10.83 25.70 -13.58
CA ALA A 108 -12.28 25.74 -13.46
C ALA A 108 -12.90 26.55 -14.59
N HIS A 109 -12.36 27.74 -14.87
CA HIS A 109 -12.81 28.57 -15.98
C HIS A 109 -12.63 27.92 -17.36
N GLU A 110 -11.51 27.25 -17.59
CA GLU A 110 -11.26 26.49 -18.83
C GLU A 110 -12.26 25.32 -19.03
N LEU A 111 -12.64 24.63 -17.94
CA LEU A 111 -13.69 23.59 -18.00
C LEU A 111 -15.06 24.21 -18.28
N GLU A 112 -15.40 25.33 -17.67
CA GLU A 112 -16.64 26.06 -17.96
C GLU A 112 -16.73 26.48 -19.44
N ALA A 113 -15.60 26.87 -20.01
CA ALA A 113 -15.48 27.21 -21.43
C ALA A 113 -15.38 25.99 -22.37
N GLY A 114 -15.29 24.77 -21.84
CA GLY A 114 -15.10 23.54 -22.63
C GLY A 114 -13.72 23.42 -23.31
N LYS A 115 -12.71 24.12 -22.77
CA LYS A 115 -11.36 24.20 -23.37
C LYS A 115 -10.24 23.91 -22.33
N PRO A 116 -10.18 22.73 -21.76
CA PRO A 116 -9.16 22.38 -20.76
C PRO A 116 -7.77 22.26 -21.39
N THR A 117 -6.93 23.27 -21.27
CA THR A 117 -5.62 23.35 -21.94
C THR A 117 -4.61 22.36 -21.42
N TRP A 118 -4.65 22.02 -20.10
CA TRP A 118 -3.69 21.09 -19.49
C TRP A 118 -3.77 19.66 -20.01
N ILE A 119 -4.89 19.27 -20.65
CA ILE A 119 -5.06 17.92 -21.22
C ILE A 119 -4.10 17.69 -22.39
N THR A 120 -3.72 18.76 -23.10
CA THR A 120 -2.82 18.69 -24.25
C THR A 120 -1.45 19.32 -23.99
N ALA A 121 -1.21 19.80 -22.79
CA ALA A 121 0.05 20.45 -22.42
C ALA A 121 1.23 19.47 -22.48
N THR A 122 2.41 19.98 -22.82
CA THR A 122 3.70 19.30 -22.74
C THR A 122 4.54 19.88 -21.58
N GLY A 123 5.63 19.20 -21.22
CA GLY A 123 6.40 19.51 -20.02
C GLY A 123 5.74 18.96 -18.77
N PRO A 124 6.04 19.53 -17.58
CA PRO A 124 5.44 19.12 -16.34
C PRO A 124 3.98 19.57 -16.24
N VAL A 125 3.08 18.63 -15.96
CA VAL A 125 1.63 18.88 -15.83
C VAL A 125 1.14 18.28 -14.52
N ILE A 126 0.57 19.09 -13.64
CA ILE A 126 -0.13 18.60 -12.46
C ILE A 126 -1.38 17.87 -12.94
N ARG A 127 -1.53 16.62 -12.52
CA ARG A 127 -2.69 15.78 -12.81
C ARG A 127 -3.29 15.28 -11.51
N ALA A 128 -4.52 14.82 -11.59
CA ALA A 128 -5.21 14.23 -10.45
C ALA A 128 -6.10 13.06 -10.87
N TYR A 129 -6.42 12.22 -9.89
CA TYR A 129 -7.41 11.16 -10.03
C TYR A 129 -8.20 11.04 -8.73
N ARG A 130 -9.40 10.46 -8.81
CA ARG A 130 -10.18 10.13 -7.64
C ARG A 130 -9.83 8.70 -7.18
N SER A 131 -9.35 8.59 -5.95
CA SER A 131 -9.07 7.29 -5.37
C SER A 131 -10.35 6.50 -5.11
N ARG A 132 -10.37 5.24 -5.53
CA ARG A 132 -11.48 4.33 -5.25
C ARG A 132 -11.55 3.91 -3.78
N VAL A 133 -10.43 4.01 -3.04
CA VAL A 133 -10.36 3.59 -1.64
C VAL A 133 -11.24 4.46 -0.75
N ASP A 134 -11.13 5.77 -0.90
CA ASP A 134 -11.75 6.75 0.01
C ASP A 134 -12.50 7.90 -0.70
N GLY A 135 -12.47 7.94 -2.04
CA GLY A 135 -13.08 8.98 -2.84
C GLY A 135 -12.33 10.31 -2.87
N SER A 136 -11.14 10.39 -2.26
CA SER A 136 -10.35 11.62 -2.23
C SER A 136 -9.65 11.90 -3.56
N ALA A 137 -9.48 13.19 -3.89
CA ALA A 137 -8.62 13.62 -4.99
C ALA A 137 -7.14 13.41 -4.61
N GLN A 138 -6.35 12.77 -5.49
CA GLN A 138 -4.94 12.54 -5.28
C GLN A 138 -4.12 13.05 -6.47
N PRO A 139 -2.98 13.73 -6.24
CA PRO A 139 -2.18 14.32 -7.29
C PRO A 139 -1.11 13.36 -7.81
N TYR A 140 -0.77 13.52 -9.08
CA TYR A 140 0.49 13.08 -9.65
C TYR A 140 1.01 14.14 -10.63
N ILE A 141 2.30 14.13 -10.93
CA ILE A 141 2.90 15.01 -11.92
C ILE A 141 3.20 14.17 -13.15
N ALA A 142 2.68 14.58 -14.30
CA ALA A 142 3.00 13.98 -15.59
C ALA A 142 4.00 14.89 -16.32
N TYR A 143 5.13 14.32 -16.77
CA TYR A 143 6.08 14.99 -17.63
C TYR A 143 5.91 14.48 -19.05
N ILE A 144 5.34 15.32 -19.91
CA ILE A 144 4.99 14.98 -21.28
C ILE A 144 6.03 15.56 -22.25
N PRO A 145 6.77 14.72 -22.99
CA PRO A 145 7.80 15.22 -23.91
C PRO A 145 7.18 16.02 -25.06
N ALA A 146 7.92 17.00 -25.56
CA ALA A 146 7.48 17.83 -26.69
C ALA A 146 7.19 17.00 -27.96
N SER A 147 7.82 15.84 -28.09
CA SER A 147 7.60 14.88 -29.17
C SER A 147 6.34 14.02 -29.05
N TYR A 148 5.62 14.13 -27.92
CA TYR A 148 4.45 13.28 -27.65
C TYR A 148 3.33 13.52 -28.66
N SER A 149 2.79 12.42 -29.19
CA SER A 149 1.61 12.41 -30.08
C SER A 149 0.55 11.44 -29.52
N ARG A 150 -0.68 11.92 -29.36
CA ARG A 150 -1.80 11.12 -28.83
C ARG A 150 -2.12 9.83 -29.61
N GLY A 151 -1.75 9.75 -30.85
CA GLY A 151 -2.00 8.59 -31.73
C GLY A 151 -0.95 7.50 -31.63
N GLN A 152 0.16 7.72 -30.91
CA GLN A 152 1.28 6.78 -30.85
C GLN A 152 1.58 6.39 -29.41
N PRO A 153 1.42 5.09 -29.05
CA PRO A 153 1.77 4.61 -27.73
C PRO A 153 3.26 4.80 -27.42
N VAL A 154 3.56 5.41 -26.27
CA VAL A 154 4.91 5.69 -25.81
C VAL A 154 5.22 4.96 -24.50
N ARG A 155 6.52 4.78 -24.21
CA ARG A 155 7.00 4.33 -22.90
C ARG A 155 6.55 5.29 -21.81
N MET A 156 6.31 4.74 -20.60
CA MET A 156 6.08 5.51 -19.38
C MET A 156 7.02 5.06 -18.27
N ASP A 157 7.77 5.99 -17.68
CA ASP A 157 8.52 5.75 -16.46
C ASP A 157 7.75 6.29 -15.27
N VAL A 158 7.52 5.42 -14.26
CA VAL A 158 6.88 5.74 -12.98
C VAL A 158 7.97 6.02 -11.96
N ILE A 159 8.01 7.26 -11.45
CA ILE A 159 9.05 7.75 -10.56
C ILE A 159 8.51 7.80 -9.13
N LEU A 160 9.21 7.15 -8.23
CA LEU A 160 8.96 7.15 -6.80
C LEU A 160 10.00 8.02 -6.10
N HIS A 161 9.57 9.12 -5.49
CA HIS A 161 10.47 10.07 -4.82
C HIS A 161 11.04 9.52 -3.51
N GLY A 162 12.16 10.09 -3.07
CA GLY A 162 12.77 9.80 -1.78
C GLY A 162 12.02 10.45 -0.60
N THR A 163 12.41 10.12 0.63
CA THR A 163 11.82 10.75 1.82
C THR A 163 12.04 12.26 1.80
N ASN A 164 10.94 13.01 1.94
CA ASN A 164 10.99 14.45 2.13
C ASN A 164 10.03 14.83 3.28
N ARG A 165 10.61 15.36 4.37
CA ARG A 165 9.87 15.68 5.60
C ARG A 165 8.80 16.76 5.44
N GLY A 166 8.91 17.59 4.43
CA GLY A 166 7.94 18.67 4.12
C GLY A 166 7.04 18.36 2.93
N MET A 167 7.12 17.16 2.35
CA MET A 167 6.36 16.81 1.15
C MET A 167 4.90 16.54 1.51
N VAL A 168 4.06 17.51 1.23
CA VAL A 168 2.61 17.40 1.22
C VAL A 168 2.10 17.89 -0.14
N GLU A 169 0.78 17.83 -0.39
CA GLU A 169 0.23 18.17 -1.72
C GLU A 169 0.74 19.51 -2.25
N VAL A 170 0.77 20.56 -1.41
CA VAL A 170 1.18 21.90 -1.84
C VAL A 170 2.63 21.89 -2.31
N GLN A 171 3.56 21.32 -1.53
CA GLN A 171 4.96 21.23 -1.91
C GLN A 171 5.16 20.35 -3.14
N PHE A 172 4.50 19.20 -3.19
CA PHE A 172 4.58 18.28 -4.31
C PHE A 172 4.11 18.92 -5.62
N MET A 173 2.93 19.52 -5.63
CA MET A 173 2.36 20.16 -6.81
C MET A 173 3.14 21.41 -7.24
N SER A 174 3.68 22.19 -6.29
CA SER A 174 4.50 23.35 -6.60
C SER A 174 5.87 23.00 -7.18
N HIS A 175 6.36 21.75 -6.97
CA HIS A 175 7.60 21.26 -7.59
C HIS A 175 7.40 20.79 -9.04
N ALA A 176 6.17 20.77 -9.54
CA ALA A 176 5.89 20.42 -10.95
C ALA A 176 6.64 21.33 -11.95
N GLU A 177 7.00 22.55 -11.51
CA GLU A 177 7.80 23.48 -12.30
C GLU A 177 9.34 23.23 -12.16
N ILE A 178 9.74 22.43 -11.18
CA ILE A 178 11.14 22.12 -10.87
C ILE A 178 11.29 20.62 -11.04
N SER A 179 12.07 20.17 -12.03
CA SER A 179 12.34 18.73 -12.19
C SER A 179 12.78 18.14 -10.86
N SER A 180 12.05 17.14 -10.35
CA SER A 180 12.52 16.42 -9.15
C SER A 180 13.83 15.73 -9.50
N GLY A 181 14.77 15.64 -8.56
CA GLY A 181 16.04 14.95 -8.77
C GLY A 181 15.92 13.46 -9.09
N SER A 182 14.69 12.93 -9.05
CA SER A 182 14.33 11.54 -9.41
C SER A 182 14.02 11.39 -10.89
N MET A 183 13.57 12.44 -11.58
CA MET A 183 13.32 12.43 -13.02
C MET A 183 14.61 12.58 -13.80
N ARG A 184 14.70 11.99 -14.98
CA ARG A 184 15.84 12.21 -15.88
C ARG A 184 15.87 13.68 -16.28
N SER A 185 16.96 14.37 -16.00
CA SER A 185 17.17 15.78 -16.31
C SER A 185 17.42 16.04 -17.81
N ALA A 186 17.76 15.00 -18.58
CA ALA A 186 17.94 15.10 -20.03
C ALA A 186 16.57 15.06 -20.75
N PRO A 187 16.42 15.73 -21.89
CA PRO A 187 15.25 15.56 -22.74
C PRO A 187 15.06 14.08 -23.08
N VAL A 188 13.88 13.53 -22.72
CA VAL A 188 13.50 12.16 -23.04
C VAL A 188 12.31 12.19 -24.00
N ASP A 189 12.18 11.16 -24.83
CA ASP A 189 11.12 11.01 -25.83
C ASP A 189 9.95 10.15 -25.32
N TYR A 190 9.87 9.94 -24.02
CA TYR A 190 8.82 9.16 -23.34
C TYR A 190 8.22 9.92 -22.15
N THR A 191 7.03 9.51 -21.76
CA THR A 191 6.32 10.09 -20.62
C THR A 191 6.95 9.64 -19.30
N GLN A 192 7.03 10.56 -18.34
CA GLN A 192 7.34 10.21 -16.95
C GLN A 192 6.18 10.64 -16.06
N ILE A 193 5.86 9.87 -15.03
CA ILE A 193 4.96 10.30 -13.97
C ILE A 193 5.65 10.20 -12.62
N GLU A 194 5.46 11.21 -11.77
CA GLU A 194 5.87 11.18 -10.37
C GLU A 194 4.62 11.10 -9.50
N VAL A 195 4.63 10.20 -8.51
CA VAL A 195 3.48 9.90 -7.66
C VAL A 195 3.77 10.37 -6.23
N LEU A 196 2.81 11.08 -5.59
CA LEU A 196 2.95 11.53 -4.21
C LEU A 196 3.05 10.35 -3.23
N GLY A 197 2.38 9.23 -3.52
CA GLY A 197 2.38 8.04 -2.64
C GLY A 197 1.71 8.28 -1.30
N ARG A 198 0.88 9.29 -1.22
CA ARG A 198 0.16 9.76 -0.03
C ARG A 198 1.04 10.20 1.14
N THR A 199 2.27 10.10 1.15
CA THR A 199 3.33 10.65 2.00
C THR A 199 4.55 9.71 2.12
N ASN A 200 5.33 9.86 3.21
CA ASN A 200 6.51 9.05 3.47
C ASN A 200 6.15 7.67 4.06
N ASN A 201 5.54 6.78 3.29
CA ASN A 201 5.12 5.43 3.70
C ASN A 201 5.82 4.30 2.94
N ALA A 202 6.93 4.58 2.25
CA ALA A 202 7.67 3.69 1.37
C ALA A 202 6.80 3.04 0.26
N TYR A 203 5.76 3.75 -0.15
CA TYR A 203 4.79 3.26 -1.14
C TYR A 203 4.15 1.94 -0.75
N ARG A 204 3.88 1.78 0.55
CA ARG A 204 3.13 0.68 1.15
C ARG A 204 1.70 1.15 1.47
N TRP A 205 0.77 0.23 1.69
CA TRP A 205 -0.63 0.52 2.04
C TRP A 205 -1.31 1.45 1.03
N ALA A 206 -1.91 2.52 1.50
CA ALA A 206 -2.51 3.52 0.63
C ALA A 206 -1.50 4.09 -0.40
N GLY A 207 -0.19 4.09 -0.09
CA GLY A 207 0.85 4.48 -1.03
C GLY A 207 1.03 3.51 -2.20
N GLU A 208 0.89 2.20 -1.98
CA GLU A 208 0.87 1.19 -3.04
C GLU A 208 -0.33 1.42 -3.96
N THR A 209 -1.52 1.55 -3.36
CA THR A 209 -2.75 1.82 -4.11
C THR A 209 -2.64 3.11 -4.91
N ASP A 210 -2.07 4.16 -4.32
CA ASP A 210 -1.84 5.46 -4.97
C ASP A 210 -1.00 5.33 -6.25
N VAL A 211 0.09 4.57 -6.21
CA VAL A 211 0.92 4.32 -7.40
C VAL A 211 0.12 3.60 -8.49
N LEU A 212 -0.59 2.53 -8.15
CA LEU A 212 -1.35 1.74 -9.11
C LEU A 212 -2.52 2.55 -9.70
N GLU A 213 -3.19 3.37 -8.91
CA GLU A 213 -4.26 4.27 -9.37
C GLU A 213 -3.73 5.40 -10.26
N ALA A 214 -2.58 6.00 -9.91
CA ALA A 214 -1.93 7.02 -10.73
C ALA A 214 -1.48 6.46 -12.10
N VAL A 215 -0.89 5.25 -12.13
CA VAL A 215 -0.56 4.52 -13.37
C VAL A 215 -1.80 4.30 -14.22
N GLY A 216 -2.91 3.85 -13.60
CA GLY A 216 -4.18 3.67 -14.29
C GLY A 216 -4.74 4.99 -14.85
N ALA A 217 -4.65 6.08 -14.09
CA ALA A 217 -5.08 7.41 -14.53
C ALA A 217 -4.23 7.94 -15.70
N ALA A 218 -2.91 7.76 -15.61
CA ALA A 218 -2.01 8.15 -16.69
C ALA A 218 -2.31 7.37 -18.00
N LYS A 219 -2.54 6.05 -17.91
CA LYS A 219 -2.92 5.21 -19.06
C LYS A 219 -4.25 5.63 -19.70
N ARG A 220 -5.21 6.13 -18.93
CA ARG A 220 -6.47 6.68 -19.47
C ARG A 220 -6.26 8.05 -20.15
N SER A 221 -5.31 8.83 -19.66
CA SER A 221 -5.06 10.20 -20.13
C SER A 221 -4.13 10.27 -21.33
N TYR A 222 -3.21 9.33 -21.44
CA TYR A 222 -2.13 9.33 -22.44
C TYR A 222 -2.06 8.00 -23.19
N ALA A 223 -1.60 8.04 -24.43
CA ALA A 223 -1.32 6.83 -25.20
C ALA A 223 -0.03 6.18 -24.67
N ILE A 224 -0.17 5.26 -23.71
CA ILE A 224 0.94 4.53 -23.09
C ILE A 224 1.01 3.11 -23.67
N ASP A 225 2.22 2.70 -24.06
CA ASP A 225 2.51 1.30 -24.36
C ASP A 225 2.60 0.52 -23.03
N GLU A 226 1.59 -0.30 -22.74
CA GLU A 226 1.50 -1.07 -21.50
C GLU A 226 2.66 -2.06 -21.32
N ASN A 227 3.31 -2.46 -22.40
CA ASN A 227 4.48 -3.32 -22.33
C ASN A 227 5.79 -2.55 -22.06
N ARG A 228 5.73 -1.23 -22.00
CA ARG A 228 6.90 -0.37 -21.81
C ARG A 228 6.76 0.55 -20.61
N VAL A 229 6.15 0.05 -19.54
CA VAL A 229 6.04 0.77 -18.25
C VAL A 229 7.20 0.36 -17.35
N VAL A 230 8.00 1.32 -16.91
CA VAL A 230 9.19 1.13 -16.05
C VAL A 230 8.93 1.74 -14.69
N LEU A 231 9.40 1.11 -13.62
CA LEU A 231 9.31 1.61 -12.25
C LEU A 231 10.70 1.99 -11.73
N ARG A 232 10.86 3.22 -11.24
CA ARG A 232 12.13 3.74 -10.74
C ARG A 232 11.96 4.46 -9.41
N GLY A 233 12.97 4.37 -8.54
CA GLY A 233 13.00 5.16 -7.33
C GLY A 233 14.33 5.10 -6.61
N PHE A 234 14.58 6.12 -5.80
CA PHE A 234 15.79 6.22 -4.98
C PHE A 234 15.42 6.42 -3.50
N SER A 235 16.21 5.88 -2.57
CA SER A 235 15.98 5.98 -1.13
C SER A 235 14.62 5.35 -0.74
N MET A 236 13.70 6.11 -0.17
CA MET A 236 12.32 5.66 0.06
C MET A 236 11.65 5.17 -1.24
N GLY A 237 11.86 5.90 -2.34
CA GLY A 237 11.39 5.46 -3.66
C GLY A 237 12.01 4.14 -4.11
N GLY A 238 13.29 3.91 -3.78
CA GLY A 238 13.96 2.62 -4.00
C GLY A 238 13.31 1.48 -3.21
N SER A 239 12.87 1.74 -1.98
CA SER A 239 12.10 0.78 -1.17
C SER A 239 10.75 0.48 -1.81
N GLY A 240 10.05 1.52 -2.28
CA GLY A 240 8.80 1.37 -3.03
C GLY A 240 8.99 0.61 -4.34
N THR A 241 10.10 0.85 -5.04
CA THR A 241 10.44 0.13 -6.28
C THR A 241 10.70 -1.36 -6.04
N TRP A 242 11.41 -1.71 -4.95
CA TRP A 242 11.55 -3.09 -4.52
C TRP A 242 10.20 -3.72 -4.21
N HIS A 243 9.37 -3.03 -3.42
CA HIS A 243 8.05 -3.52 -3.01
C HIS A 243 7.14 -3.73 -4.22
N LEU A 244 6.79 -2.67 -4.95
CA LEU A 244 5.86 -2.74 -6.08
C LEU A 244 6.40 -3.58 -7.24
N GLY A 245 7.73 -3.59 -7.44
CA GLY A 245 8.35 -4.37 -8.50
C GLY A 245 8.25 -5.86 -8.26
N LEU A 246 8.71 -6.32 -7.10
CA LEU A 246 8.79 -7.75 -6.81
C LEU A 246 7.44 -8.38 -6.46
N GLN A 247 6.51 -7.61 -5.90
CA GLN A 247 5.17 -8.11 -5.58
C GLN A 247 4.19 -8.04 -6.75
N HIS A 248 4.50 -7.23 -7.78
CA HIS A 248 3.74 -7.14 -9.03
C HIS A 248 4.66 -7.33 -10.25
N PRO A 249 5.35 -8.47 -10.39
CA PRO A 249 6.41 -8.65 -11.39
C PRO A 249 5.90 -8.61 -12.84
N ASP A 250 4.62 -8.77 -13.06
CA ASP A 250 3.96 -8.77 -14.35
C ASP A 250 3.40 -7.40 -14.79
N LEU A 251 3.64 -6.33 -13.99
CA LEU A 251 3.19 -4.97 -14.34
C LEU A 251 4.27 -4.15 -15.06
N TRP A 252 5.55 -4.47 -14.84
CA TRP A 252 6.68 -3.63 -15.23
C TRP A 252 7.54 -4.26 -16.33
N ALA A 253 7.99 -3.46 -17.27
CA ALA A 253 8.99 -3.87 -18.25
C ALA A 253 10.39 -3.98 -17.63
N ALA A 254 10.68 -3.15 -16.65
CA ALA A 254 11.89 -3.17 -15.84
C ALA A 254 11.69 -2.38 -14.56
N ILE A 255 12.57 -2.62 -13.54
CA ILE A 255 12.62 -1.83 -12.32
C ILE A 255 14.04 -1.34 -12.01
N GLU A 256 14.13 -0.13 -11.39
CA GLU A 256 15.40 0.48 -10.96
C GLU A 256 15.33 0.88 -9.48
N PRO A 257 15.48 -0.05 -8.55
CA PRO A 257 15.55 0.26 -7.11
C PRO A 257 16.93 0.79 -6.72
N GLY A 258 17.04 2.07 -6.36
CA GLY A 258 18.24 2.72 -5.89
C GLY A 258 18.26 2.94 -4.37
N ALA A 259 19.25 2.42 -3.66
CA ALA A 259 19.54 2.68 -2.23
C ALA A 259 18.32 2.57 -1.30
N GLY A 260 17.37 1.67 -1.60
CA GLY A 260 16.16 1.44 -0.81
C GLY A 260 16.30 0.28 0.16
N PHE A 261 15.61 0.32 1.31
CA PHE A 261 15.52 -0.82 2.22
C PHE A 261 14.52 -1.87 1.69
N ASN A 262 14.76 -3.14 2.03
CA ASN A 262 13.93 -4.29 1.66
C ASN A 262 13.73 -5.30 2.82
N ASP A 263 14.23 -4.96 4.01
CA ASP A 263 14.17 -5.73 5.25
C ASP A 263 13.80 -4.78 6.39
N THR A 264 12.57 -4.90 6.87
CA THR A 264 12.01 -4.02 7.91
C THR A 264 12.69 -4.22 9.25
N ILE A 265 12.95 -5.47 9.66
CA ILE A 265 13.59 -5.80 10.93
C ILE A 265 14.95 -5.11 11.02
N ARG A 266 15.76 -5.26 9.98
CA ARG A 266 17.11 -4.68 9.94
C ARG A 266 17.07 -3.16 9.88
N TYR A 267 16.24 -2.61 9.00
CA TYR A 267 16.15 -1.17 8.79
C TYR A 267 15.65 -0.43 10.02
N ALA A 268 14.57 -0.92 10.64
CA ALA A 268 13.95 -0.30 11.81
C ALA A 268 14.51 -0.80 13.15
N ARG A 269 15.49 -1.72 13.13
CA ARG A 269 16.10 -2.34 14.31
C ARG A 269 15.06 -2.93 15.27
N LEU A 270 14.14 -3.72 14.72
CA LEU A 270 13.08 -4.35 15.48
C LEU A 270 13.60 -5.60 16.18
N TYR A 271 13.44 -5.66 17.50
CA TYR A 271 13.84 -6.80 18.31
C TYR A 271 12.64 -7.32 19.11
N ASN A 272 12.58 -8.62 19.32
CA ASN A 272 11.57 -9.28 20.14
C ASN A 272 10.12 -9.03 19.71
N LEU A 273 9.87 -9.02 18.39
CA LEU A 273 8.51 -8.98 17.87
C LEU A 273 7.77 -10.28 18.20
N PRO A 274 6.49 -10.22 18.58
CA PRO A 274 5.68 -11.42 18.78
C PRO A 274 5.48 -12.18 17.45
N PRO A 275 5.25 -13.50 17.48
CA PRO A 275 5.19 -14.34 16.29
C PRO A 275 4.20 -13.86 15.22
N HIS A 276 3.04 -13.36 15.61
CA HIS A 276 2.05 -12.84 14.64
C HIS A 276 2.53 -11.60 13.91
N GLN A 277 3.34 -10.72 14.55
CA GLN A 277 3.93 -9.56 13.88
C GLN A 277 5.09 -9.96 12.96
N LEU A 278 5.90 -10.96 13.34
CA LEU A 278 6.95 -11.50 12.46
C LEU A 278 6.35 -12.06 11.16
N LYS A 279 5.24 -12.80 11.26
CA LYS A 279 4.50 -13.28 10.08
C LYS A 279 4.01 -12.12 9.19
N ALA A 280 3.49 -11.05 9.78
CA ALA A 280 3.00 -9.88 9.04
C ALA A 280 4.09 -9.20 8.20
N LEU A 281 5.36 -9.26 8.60
CA LEU A 281 6.45 -8.63 7.87
C LEU A 281 6.67 -9.25 6.49
N HIS A 282 6.37 -10.54 6.29
CA HIS A 282 6.44 -11.19 4.98
C HIS A 282 5.49 -10.56 3.93
N ILE A 283 4.50 -9.77 4.34
CA ILE A 283 3.67 -9.01 3.40
C ILE A 283 4.49 -7.91 2.72
N TYR A 284 5.44 -7.29 3.45
CA TYR A 284 6.12 -6.05 3.02
C TYR A 284 7.62 -6.15 2.85
N ASP A 285 8.28 -7.20 3.36
CA ASP A 285 9.71 -7.38 3.21
C ASP A 285 10.03 -7.93 1.82
N SER A 286 10.27 -7.01 0.90
CA SER A 286 10.43 -7.34 -0.52
C SER A 286 11.63 -8.24 -0.83
N LYS A 287 12.62 -8.38 0.07
CA LYS A 287 13.67 -9.41 -0.04
C LYS A 287 13.10 -10.83 -0.17
N ASP A 288 11.99 -11.11 0.52
CA ASP A 288 11.33 -12.42 0.51
C ASP A 288 10.78 -12.79 -0.88
N TYR A 289 10.53 -11.79 -1.71
CA TYR A 289 10.04 -11.90 -3.08
C TYR A 289 11.16 -11.84 -4.14
N ALA A 290 12.44 -11.93 -3.75
CA ALA A 290 13.58 -11.77 -4.66
C ALA A 290 13.56 -12.74 -5.85
N LEU A 291 13.01 -13.95 -5.69
CA LEU A 291 12.86 -14.94 -6.78
C LEU A 291 12.06 -14.36 -7.98
N ASN A 292 11.18 -13.40 -7.76
CA ASN A 292 10.37 -12.77 -8.81
C ASN A 292 11.20 -11.95 -9.80
N ILE A 293 12.49 -11.69 -9.50
CA ILE A 293 13.46 -11.13 -10.45
C ILE A 293 13.67 -12.08 -11.65
N PHE A 294 13.38 -13.36 -11.51
CA PHE A 294 13.56 -14.36 -12.58
C PHE A 294 12.91 -13.91 -13.91
N GLN A 295 11.79 -13.23 -13.87
CA GLN A 295 11.09 -12.74 -15.06
C GLN A 295 11.07 -11.20 -15.18
N LEU A 296 11.72 -10.47 -14.25
CA LEU A 296 11.65 -9.01 -14.18
C LEU A 296 13.03 -8.35 -14.32
N PRO A 297 13.33 -7.71 -15.45
CA PRO A 297 14.57 -6.95 -15.63
C PRO A 297 14.77 -5.93 -14.49
N THR A 298 15.89 -6.06 -13.78
CA THR A 298 16.16 -5.30 -12.56
C THR A 298 17.57 -4.70 -12.59
N SER A 299 17.67 -3.38 -12.41
CA SER A 299 18.93 -2.68 -12.17
C SER A 299 18.96 -2.16 -10.73
N ALA A 300 19.61 -2.87 -9.84
CA ALA A 300 19.71 -2.53 -8.43
C ALA A 300 20.98 -1.73 -8.14
N TYR A 301 20.86 -0.65 -7.35
CA TYR A 301 21.98 0.24 -7.06
C TYR A 301 22.10 0.61 -5.58
N THR A 302 23.34 0.81 -5.13
CA THR A 302 23.68 1.53 -3.89
C THR A 302 25.08 2.14 -3.98
N GLY A 303 25.37 3.15 -3.15
CA GLY A 303 26.74 3.62 -2.97
C GLY A 303 27.57 2.66 -2.09
N GLU A 304 28.89 2.61 -2.32
CA GLU A 304 29.81 1.78 -1.53
C GLU A 304 29.79 2.13 -0.04
N ASP A 305 29.67 3.43 0.27
CA ASP A 305 29.65 3.98 1.63
C ASP A 305 28.23 4.22 2.15
N ASP A 306 27.19 3.71 1.45
CA ASP A 306 25.81 3.86 1.82
C ASP A 306 25.38 2.82 2.87
N GLY A 307 24.71 3.25 3.93
CA GLY A 307 24.13 2.36 4.93
C GLY A 307 23.11 1.37 4.39
N GLN A 308 22.55 1.62 3.18
CA GLN A 308 21.59 0.72 2.51
C GLN A 308 22.26 -0.41 1.71
N LYS A 309 23.58 -0.46 1.60
CA LYS A 309 24.34 -1.48 0.85
C LYS A 309 23.95 -2.91 1.21
N ALA A 310 23.66 -3.14 2.48
CA ALA A 310 23.25 -4.44 2.96
C ALA A 310 21.96 -4.98 2.33
N ASN A 311 21.09 -4.14 1.77
CA ASN A 311 19.87 -4.58 1.13
C ASN A 311 20.12 -5.30 -0.20
N LEU A 312 21.19 -4.93 -0.93
CA LEU A 312 21.61 -5.68 -2.12
C LEU A 312 22.09 -7.09 -1.74
N GLU A 313 22.81 -7.19 -0.63
CA GLU A 313 23.26 -8.48 -0.11
C GLU A 313 22.10 -9.38 0.33
N ASN A 314 21.02 -8.81 0.93
CA ASN A 314 19.81 -9.56 1.25
C ASN A 314 19.21 -10.21 -0.01
N VAL A 315 19.06 -9.44 -1.10
CA VAL A 315 18.54 -9.95 -2.38
C VAL A 315 19.44 -11.03 -2.95
N ARG A 316 20.76 -10.82 -2.97
CA ARG A 316 21.74 -11.80 -3.42
C ARG A 316 21.59 -13.12 -2.65
N GLN A 317 21.53 -13.06 -1.32
CA GLN A 317 21.40 -14.25 -0.46
C GLN A 317 20.10 -15.02 -0.71
N GLU A 318 18.98 -14.34 -0.93
CA GLU A 318 17.72 -15.02 -1.27
C GLU A 318 17.77 -15.70 -2.65
N LEU A 319 18.46 -15.07 -3.60
CA LEU A 319 18.66 -15.65 -4.92
C LEU A 319 19.65 -16.82 -4.89
N ASP A 320 20.72 -16.77 -4.07
CA ASP A 320 21.63 -17.90 -3.84
C ASP A 320 20.87 -19.14 -3.29
N LYS A 321 19.99 -18.93 -2.31
CA LYS A 321 19.13 -19.99 -1.76
C LYS A 321 18.22 -20.62 -2.84
N SER A 322 17.89 -19.86 -3.88
CA SER A 322 17.08 -20.28 -5.02
C SER A 322 17.92 -20.91 -6.15
N GLY A 323 19.24 -21.08 -5.95
CA GLY A 323 20.17 -21.78 -6.85
C GLY A 323 20.86 -20.90 -7.89
N PHE A 324 20.75 -19.56 -7.79
CA PHE A 324 21.44 -18.64 -8.72
C PHE A 324 22.85 -18.32 -8.24
N THR A 325 23.75 -18.04 -9.18
CA THR A 325 25.17 -17.74 -8.88
C THR A 325 25.54 -16.34 -9.35
N PHE A 326 26.47 -15.72 -8.62
CA PHE A 326 26.94 -14.37 -8.88
C PHE A 326 28.46 -14.32 -9.00
N GLN A 327 28.94 -13.51 -9.94
CA GLN A 327 30.35 -13.19 -10.11
C GLN A 327 30.60 -11.72 -9.73
N ARG A 328 31.78 -11.44 -9.18
CA ARG A 328 32.19 -10.07 -8.92
C ARG A 328 32.85 -9.45 -10.16
N ASP A 329 32.40 -8.26 -10.51
CA ASP A 329 33.03 -7.37 -11.50
C ASP A 329 33.38 -6.05 -10.80
N GLY A 330 34.58 -5.96 -10.24
CA GLY A 330 34.97 -4.88 -9.34
C GLY A 330 34.14 -4.86 -8.06
N LEU A 331 33.35 -3.81 -7.87
CA LEU A 331 32.39 -3.68 -6.74
C LEU A 331 31.02 -4.28 -7.08
N ASP A 332 30.72 -4.44 -8.36
CA ASP A 332 29.42 -4.90 -8.84
C ASP A 332 29.26 -6.43 -8.74
N LEU A 333 28.03 -6.89 -8.83
CA LEU A 333 27.70 -8.30 -8.95
C LEU A 333 26.93 -8.51 -10.25
N VAL A 334 27.35 -9.50 -11.03
CA VAL A 334 26.75 -9.89 -12.29
C VAL A 334 26.33 -11.37 -12.27
N THR A 335 25.30 -11.69 -13.01
CA THR A 335 24.84 -13.05 -13.23
C THR A 335 24.35 -13.20 -14.67
N ASN A 336 24.54 -14.39 -15.24
CA ASN A 336 23.99 -14.73 -16.56
C ASN A 336 22.64 -15.45 -16.47
N ASP A 337 22.22 -15.82 -15.26
CA ASP A 337 21.04 -16.65 -15.03
C ASP A 337 19.76 -15.83 -14.86
N LEU A 338 19.92 -14.53 -14.59
CA LEU A 338 18.81 -13.59 -14.30
C LEU A 338 18.96 -12.29 -15.09
N PRO A 339 17.86 -11.64 -15.43
CA PRO A 339 17.87 -10.28 -16.02
C PRO A 339 18.17 -9.22 -14.93
N LEU A 340 19.32 -9.33 -14.28
CA LEU A 340 19.70 -8.55 -13.09
C LEU A 340 21.11 -8.00 -13.23
N ILE A 341 21.28 -6.70 -12.94
CA ILE A 341 22.57 -6.10 -12.62
C ILE A 341 22.52 -5.48 -11.22
N ILE A 342 23.57 -5.69 -10.44
CA ILE A 342 23.74 -5.09 -9.10
C ILE A 342 24.96 -4.17 -9.15
N LEU A 343 24.72 -2.86 -9.08
CA LEU A 343 25.71 -1.82 -9.20
C LEU A 343 26.04 -1.21 -7.85
N VAL A 344 27.36 -1.00 -7.59
CA VAL A 344 27.84 -0.35 -6.36
C VAL A 344 28.72 0.83 -6.74
N GLY A 345 28.22 2.04 -6.52
CA GLY A 345 28.94 3.29 -6.84
C GLY A 345 30.16 3.47 -5.94
N PRO A 346 31.41 3.50 -6.49
CA PRO A 346 32.62 3.57 -5.71
C PRO A 346 32.72 4.89 -4.93
N LYS A 347 33.20 4.83 -3.68
CA LYS A 347 33.41 5.98 -2.79
C LYS A 347 32.21 6.93 -2.71
N THR A 348 31.00 6.37 -2.75
CA THR A 348 29.76 7.12 -2.83
C THR A 348 28.84 6.73 -1.68
N GLY A 349 28.35 7.74 -0.96
CA GLY A 349 27.32 7.57 0.07
C GLY A 349 25.90 7.49 -0.53
N HIS A 350 24.92 8.04 0.17
CA HIS A 350 23.49 7.96 -0.20
C HIS A 350 23.13 8.89 -1.38
N ARG A 351 23.63 8.58 -2.57
CA ARG A 351 23.37 9.28 -3.84
C ARG A 351 23.74 8.37 -5.02
N TRP A 352 23.28 8.71 -6.22
CA TRP A 352 23.75 8.08 -7.44
C TRP A 352 25.21 8.48 -7.74
N GLU A 353 26.05 7.51 -8.08
CA GLU A 353 27.32 7.71 -8.75
C GLU A 353 27.07 7.80 -10.26
N ALA A 354 27.79 8.70 -10.96
CA ALA A 354 27.47 9.08 -12.33
C ALA A 354 27.59 7.92 -13.35
N GLU A 355 28.70 7.15 -13.32
CA GLU A 355 28.90 6.02 -14.23
C GLU A 355 27.98 4.85 -13.90
N SER A 356 27.71 4.58 -12.64
CA SER A 356 26.72 3.59 -12.21
C SER A 356 25.33 3.97 -12.71
N LYS A 357 24.95 5.25 -12.63
CA LYS A 357 23.65 5.72 -13.15
C LYS A 357 23.54 5.56 -14.65
N LYS A 358 24.60 5.89 -15.39
CA LYS A 358 24.64 5.72 -16.85
C LYS A 358 24.49 4.25 -17.27
N ARG A 359 25.16 3.33 -16.55
CA ARG A 359 25.03 1.86 -16.79
C ARG A 359 23.64 1.36 -16.45
N SER A 360 23.07 1.83 -15.34
CA SER A 360 21.68 1.52 -14.95
C SER A 360 20.72 2.01 -16.02
N ASP A 361 20.83 3.26 -16.47
CA ASP A 361 19.97 3.81 -17.52
C ASP A 361 20.06 3.01 -18.83
N ALA A 362 21.26 2.63 -19.25
CA ALA A 362 21.46 1.82 -20.47
C ALA A 362 20.77 0.45 -20.36
N PHE A 363 20.86 -0.21 -19.20
CA PHE A 363 20.19 -1.49 -18.93
C PHE A 363 18.67 -1.34 -18.99
N ILE A 364 18.12 -0.33 -18.31
CA ILE A 364 16.69 -0.05 -18.25
C ILE A 364 16.15 0.32 -19.63
N ASP A 365 16.87 1.15 -20.39
CA ASP A 365 16.47 1.57 -21.74
C ASP A 365 16.43 0.36 -22.70
N ALA A 366 17.41 -0.55 -22.60
CA ALA A 366 17.41 -1.79 -23.38
C ALA A 366 16.23 -2.71 -23.01
N ALA A 367 15.93 -2.86 -21.74
CA ALA A 367 14.78 -3.64 -21.25
C ALA A 367 13.45 -3.01 -21.69
N ALA A 368 13.29 -1.70 -21.54
CA ALA A 368 12.09 -0.98 -21.97
C ALA A 368 11.88 -0.99 -23.48
N LYS A 369 12.99 -0.99 -24.27
CA LYS A 369 12.91 -1.14 -25.74
C LYS A 369 12.42 -2.52 -26.14
N LYS A 370 12.87 -3.57 -25.44
CA LYS A 370 12.38 -4.94 -25.63
C LYS A 370 10.92 -5.08 -25.22
N GLY A 371 10.51 -4.35 -24.19
CA GLY A 371 9.20 -4.40 -23.58
C GLY A 371 8.98 -5.63 -22.70
N ARG A 372 7.88 -5.61 -21.96
CA ARG A 372 7.42 -6.71 -21.12
C ARG A 372 6.87 -7.83 -22.01
N MET A 373 7.52 -8.97 -21.98
CA MET A 373 7.11 -10.16 -22.75
C MET A 373 6.57 -11.21 -21.76
N GLU A 374 5.47 -11.87 -22.12
CA GLU A 374 4.95 -13.01 -21.36
C GLU A 374 5.93 -14.21 -21.47
N PRO A 375 6.54 -14.65 -20.36
CA PRO A 375 7.54 -15.71 -20.39
C PRO A 375 6.90 -17.08 -20.52
N ASP A 376 7.62 -18.04 -21.16
CA ASP A 376 7.22 -19.44 -21.19
C ASP A 376 7.68 -20.22 -19.93
N HIS A 377 8.62 -19.68 -19.16
CA HIS A 377 9.03 -20.21 -17.86
C HIS A 377 8.85 -19.13 -16.79
N ILE A 378 8.07 -19.46 -15.76
CA ILE A 378 7.80 -18.63 -14.60
C ILE A 378 8.36 -19.32 -13.36
N ARG A 379 9.12 -18.58 -12.54
CA ARG A 379 9.44 -18.94 -11.16
C ARG A 379 8.89 -17.81 -10.27
N PHE A 380 7.85 -18.10 -9.55
CA PHE A 380 7.10 -17.10 -8.77
C PHE A 380 7.06 -17.49 -7.30
N VAL A 381 7.29 -16.50 -6.43
CA VAL A 381 7.18 -16.63 -4.97
C VAL A 381 6.20 -15.63 -4.43
N THR A 382 5.38 -16.07 -3.48
CA THR A 382 4.51 -15.21 -2.69
C THR A 382 4.36 -15.74 -1.26
N TYR A 383 3.87 -14.89 -0.36
CA TYR A 383 3.57 -15.21 1.04
C TYR A 383 2.09 -14.92 1.37
N THR A 384 1.36 -14.37 0.42
CA THR A 384 -0.04 -13.97 0.60
C THR A 384 -0.75 -13.94 -0.75
N THR A 385 -2.03 -14.30 -0.77
CA THR A 385 -2.84 -14.18 -1.99
C THR A 385 -3.13 -12.73 -2.38
N ARG A 386 -2.70 -11.72 -1.61
CA ARG A 386 -2.71 -10.33 -2.05
C ARG A 386 -1.82 -10.13 -3.27
N TYR A 387 -0.62 -10.67 -3.26
CA TYR A 387 0.36 -10.63 -4.36
C TYR A 387 0.40 -11.98 -5.05
N ASN A 388 -0.66 -12.25 -5.79
CA ASN A 388 -0.98 -13.61 -6.22
C ASN A 388 -0.67 -13.91 -7.68
N ARG A 389 -0.22 -12.91 -8.49
CA ARG A 389 -0.17 -13.06 -9.93
C ARG A 389 1.22 -12.84 -10.51
N CYS A 390 1.55 -13.68 -11.49
CA CYS A 390 2.70 -13.54 -12.36
C CYS A 390 2.33 -14.01 -13.77
N PHE A 391 2.02 -13.08 -14.67
CA PHE A 391 1.59 -13.31 -16.05
C PHE A 391 0.40 -14.28 -16.17
N TRP A 392 0.63 -15.50 -16.68
CA TRP A 392 -0.40 -16.52 -16.91
C TRP A 392 -0.65 -17.45 -15.72
N VAL A 393 0.02 -17.20 -14.61
CA VAL A 393 -0.13 -17.93 -13.34
C VAL A 393 -0.74 -17.02 -12.29
N SER A 394 -1.78 -17.51 -11.59
CA SER A 394 -2.30 -16.85 -10.40
C SER A 394 -2.48 -17.87 -9.28
N VAL A 395 -1.94 -17.56 -8.10
CA VAL A 395 -2.10 -18.35 -6.88
C VAL A 395 -3.33 -17.84 -6.14
N ASP A 396 -4.42 -18.62 -6.14
CA ASP A 396 -5.70 -18.20 -5.56
C ASP A 396 -5.97 -18.79 -4.15
N GLY A 397 -5.07 -19.65 -3.66
CA GLY A 397 -5.09 -20.16 -2.30
C GLY A 397 -3.74 -20.73 -1.89
N LEU A 398 -3.42 -20.59 -0.61
CA LEU A 398 -2.23 -21.14 0.02
C LEU A 398 -2.62 -22.27 0.96
N ASP A 399 -1.68 -23.20 1.24
CA ASP A 399 -1.86 -24.14 2.35
C ASP A 399 -1.69 -23.41 3.69
N ARG A 400 -0.82 -22.35 3.74
CA ARG A 400 -0.62 -21.46 4.89
C ARG A 400 -0.18 -20.07 4.45
N HIS A 401 -0.94 -19.02 4.79
CA HIS A 401 -0.53 -17.63 4.60
C HIS A 401 0.70 -17.29 5.44
N TYR A 402 1.49 -16.36 4.91
CA TYR A 402 2.72 -15.82 5.50
C TYR A 402 3.86 -16.87 5.63
N GLU A 403 3.70 -18.02 4.99
CA GLU A 403 4.78 -18.96 4.71
C GLU A 403 5.11 -18.93 3.22
N ARG A 404 6.37 -19.23 2.88
CA ARG A 404 6.85 -19.17 1.49
C ARG A 404 6.05 -20.11 0.60
N ALA A 405 5.44 -19.58 -0.44
CA ALA A 405 4.77 -20.33 -1.50
C ALA A 405 5.49 -20.12 -2.82
N GLU A 406 5.72 -21.20 -3.58
CA GLU A 406 6.41 -21.13 -4.87
C GLU A 406 5.61 -21.83 -5.96
N VAL A 407 5.74 -21.30 -7.18
CA VAL A 407 5.28 -21.92 -8.42
C VAL A 407 6.44 -21.90 -9.43
N ASP A 408 6.85 -23.09 -9.90
CA ASP A 408 7.70 -23.24 -11.09
C ASP A 408 6.82 -23.78 -12.22
N ALA A 409 6.55 -22.95 -13.23
CA ALA A 409 5.62 -23.25 -14.30
C ALA A 409 6.28 -23.07 -15.68
N ARG A 410 6.24 -24.12 -16.49
CA ARG A 410 6.87 -24.16 -17.82
C ARG A 410 5.84 -24.48 -18.88
N ARG A 411 5.82 -23.67 -19.92
CA ARG A 411 4.99 -23.86 -21.11
C ARG A 411 5.86 -24.25 -22.32
N SER A 412 5.59 -25.41 -22.90
CA SER A 412 6.15 -25.82 -24.17
C SER A 412 5.13 -25.52 -25.28
N ARG A 413 5.43 -24.54 -26.13
CA ARG A 413 4.57 -24.22 -27.28
C ARG A 413 4.65 -25.31 -28.36
N ALA A 414 5.81 -25.96 -28.51
CA ALA A 414 6.02 -27.05 -29.47
C ALA A 414 5.17 -28.28 -29.13
N ASP A 415 5.13 -28.65 -27.85
CA ASP A 415 4.41 -29.84 -27.38
C ASP A 415 2.97 -29.54 -26.95
N ALA A 416 2.59 -28.26 -26.97
CA ALA A 416 1.30 -27.76 -26.47
C ALA A 416 1.02 -28.22 -25.01
N THR A 417 2.03 -28.14 -24.12
CA THR A 417 1.95 -28.57 -22.74
C THR A 417 2.31 -27.47 -21.76
N ILE A 418 1.78 -27.59 -20.54
CA ILE A 418 2.21 -26.82 -19.36
C ILE A 418 2.56 -27.83 -18.25
N GLU A 419 3.71 -27.61 -17.62
CA GLU A 419 4.12 -28.32 -16.40
C GLU A 419 4.22 -27.29 -15.26
N VAL A 420 3.57 -27.58 -14.12
CA VAL A 420 3.55 -26.74 -12.94
C VAL A 420 3.96 -27.57 -11.72
N LYS A 421 4.90 -27.02 -10.95
CA LYS A 421 5.28 -27.55 -9.62
C LYS A 421 4.98 -26.49 -8.58
N THR A 422 4.39 -26.91 -7.48
CA THR A 422 3.96 -25.99 -6.42
C THR A 422 4.50 -26.36 -5.05
N THR A 423 4.70 -25.37 -4.20
CA THR A 423 4.97 -25.53 -2.77
C THR A 423 4.07 -24.56 -2.01
N ASN A 424 3.37 -25.01 -0.97
CA ASN A 424 2.47 -24.21 -0.14
C ASN A 424 1.35 -23.53 -0.96
N VAL A 425 0.85 -24.18 -2.01
CA VAL A 425 -0.25 -23.68 -2.86
C VAL A 425 -1.41 -24.65 -2.81
N SER A 426 -2.61 -24.17 -2.48
CA SER A 426 -3.85 -24.95 -2.41
C SER A 426 -4.84 -24.65 -3.53
N ALA A 427 -4.74 -23.49 -4.18
CA ALA A 427 -5.56 -23.14 -5.34
C ALA A 427 -4.76 -22.32 -6.37
N LEU A 428 -4.98 -22.61 -7.64
CA LEU A 428 -4.21 -22.09 -8.76
C LEU A 428 -5.11 -21.77 -9.94
N VAL A 429 -4.87 -20.65 -10.60
CA VAL A 429 -5.51 -20.30 -11.87
C VAL A 429 -4.43 -20.18 -12.95
N LEU A 430 -4.63 -20.87 -14.06
CA LEU A 430 -3.74 -20.86 -15.22
C LEU A 430 -4.45 -20.36 -16.47
N LYS A 431 -3.74 -19.60 -17.31
CA LYS A 431 -4.16 -19.26 -18.67
C LYS A 431 -3.38 -20.09 -19.67
N PRO A 432 -3.96 -21.18 -20.21
CA PRO A 432 -3.24 -22.17 -21.00
C PRO A 432 -2.62 -21.65 -22.30
N SER A 433 -3.18 -20.59 -22.91
CA SER A 433 -2.62 -19.94 -24.12
C SER A 433 -2.28 -20.93 -25.23
N GLY A 434 -3.19 -21.88 -25.54
CA GLY A 434 -3.04 -22.90 -26.58
C GLY A 434 -2.43 -24.24 -26.13
N ALA A 435 -1.99 -24.37 -24.89
CA ALA A 435 -1.57 -25.67 -24.36
C ALA A 435 -2.78 -26.63 -24.29
N ARG A 436 -2.59 -27.88 -24.70
CA ARG A 436 -3.64 -28.92 -24.69
C ARG A 436 -3.63 -29.74 -23.39
N ARG A 437 -2.44 -29.99 -22.85
CA ARG A 437 -2.25 -30.78 -21.65
C ARG A 437 -1.57 -29.93 -20.56
N ILE A 438 -2.06 -30.03 -19.36
CA ILE A 438 -1.52 -29.34 -18.17
C ILE A 438 -1.20 -30.40 -17.12
N SER A 439 0.02 -30.37 -16.60
CA SER A 439 0.43 -31.17 -15.43
C SER A 439 0.61 -30.25 -14.24
N VAL A 440 -0.08 -30.52 -13.14
CA VAL A 440 0.11 -29.80 -11.86
C VAL A 440 0.56 -30.82 -10.82
N ASP A 441 1.76 -30.67 -10.30
CA ASP A 441 2.42 -31.61 -9.36
C ASP A 441 2.32 -33.09 -9.81
N GLY A 442 2.49 -33.33 -11.13
CA GLY A 442 2.42 -34.65 -11.72
C GLY A 442 1.02 -35.18 -12.08
N GLN A 443 -0.03 -34.45 -11.74
CA GLN A 443 -1.42 -34.77 -12.15
C GLN A 443 -1.77 -34.11 -13.48
N SER A 444 -2.26 -34.87 -14.45
CA SER A 444 -2.55 -34.37 -15.82
C SER A 444 -4.01 -34.01 -16.01
N PHE A 445 -4.23 -32.92 -16.75
CA PHE A 445 -5.51 -32.36 -17.10
C PHE A 445 -5.52 -31.93 -18.57
N ASP A 446 -6.67 -32.07 -19.24
CA ASP A 446 -6.85 -31.57 -20.59
C ASP A 446 -7.45 -30.16 -20.57
N SER A 447 -6.86 -29.22 -21.30
CA SER A 447 -7.36 -27.84 -21.31
C SER A 447 -8.67 -27.70 -22.09
N ASN A 448 -8.92 -28.60 -23.06
CA ASN A 448 -10.08 -28.53 -23.95
C ASN A 448 -10.27 -27.18 -24.62
N GLY A 449 -9.15 -26.47 -24.90
CA GLY A 449 -9.18 -25.15 -25.53
C GLY A 449 -9.66 -24.00 -24.65
N ARG A 450 -9.78 -24.20 -23.34
CA ARG A 450 -10.21 -23.14 -22.43
C ARG A 450 -9.16 -22.04 -22.30
N ALA A 451 -9.63 -20.80 -22.19
CA ALA A 451 -8.77 -19.63 -22.00
C ALA A 451 -8.20 -19.54 -20.59
N GLU A 452 -8.92 -20.08 -19.60
CA GLU A 452 -8.56 -20.10 -18.19
C GLU A 452 -8.99 -21.42 -17.54
N MET A 453 -8.17 -21.92 -16.63
CA MET A 453 -8.45 -23.12 -15.82
C MET A 453 -8.15 -22.86 -14.36
N GLN A 454 -9.07 -23.28 -13.50
CA GLN A 454 -8.96 -23.17 -12.05
C GLN A 454 -8.71 -24.57 -11.47
N PHE A 455 -7.81 -24.64 -10.51
CA PHE A 455 -7.45 -25.89 -9.83
C PHE A 455 -7.46 -25.65 -8.32
N GLN A 456 -7.92 -26.64 -7.58
CA GLN A 456 -7.91 -26.62 -6.11
C GLN A 456 -7.49 -27.99 -5.56
N LYS A 457 -6.67 -27.99 -4.50
CA LYS A 457 -6.35 -29.22 -3.76
C LYS A 457 -7.53 -29.65 -2.91
N ARG A 458 -7.93 -30.91 -3.05
CA ARG A 458 -8.98 -31.55 -2.23
C ARG A 458 -8.45 -32.91 -1.77
N ALA A 459 -8.40 -33.11 -0.46
CA ALA A 459 -7.81 -34.31 0.14
C ALA A 459 -6.40 -34.65 -0.41
N GLY A 460 -5.56 -33.66 -0.59
CA GLY A 460 -4.19 -33.79 -1.07
C GLY A 460 -4.01 -33.98 -2.59
N ALA A 461 -5.09 -34.03 -3.38
CA ALA A 461 -5.05 -34.15 -4.84
C ALA A 461 -5.61 -32.91 -5.51
N TRP A 462 -5.01 -32.52 -6.64
CA TRP A 462 -5.51 -31.45 -7.48
C TRP A 462 -6.83 -31.87 -8.17
N LYS A 463 -7.80 -30.98 -8.16
CA LYS A 463 -9.07 -31.09 -8.86
C LYS A 463 -9.28 -29.83 -9.68
N GLU A 464 -9.87 -29.97 -10.86
CA GLU A 464 -10.32 -28.84 -11.65
C GLU A 464 -11.57 -28.20 -11.02
N GLY A 465 -11.67 -26.88 -11.10
CA GLY A 465 -12.76 -26.05 -10.57
C GLY A 465 -12.49 -25.49 -9.18
N ASP A 466 -13.38 -24.62 -8.73
CA ASP A 466 -13.43 -24.02 -7.40
C ASP A 466 -14.74 -24.47 -6.73
N ASP A 467 -14.69 -24.93 -5.48
CA ASP A 467 -15.87 -25.37 -4.73
C ASP A 467 -16.66 -24.24 -4.09
N GLN A 468 -16.21 -22.98 -4.27
CA GLN A 468 -16.81 -21.79 -3.68
C GLN A 468 -16.90 -21.80 -2.15
N ALA A 469 -16.18 -22.72 -1.49
CA ALA A 469 -16.09 -22.74 -0.04
C ALA A 469 -15.47 -21.46 0.50
N LEU A 470 -15.85 -21.06 1.71
CA LEU A 470 -15.25 -19.92 2.38
C LEU A 470 -13.78 -20.23 2.65
N ARG A 471 -12.90 -19.43 2.07
CA ARG A 471 -11.45 -19.54 2.23
C ARG A 471 -10.76 -18.19 2.03
N LYS A 472 -9.53 -18.09 2.52
CA LYS A 472 -8.65 -16.98 2.18
C LYS A 472 -8.29 -17.06 0.69
N ARG A 473 -8.49 -15.95 -0.01
CA ARG A 473 -8.21 -15.79 -1.44
C ARG A 473 -7.86 -14.34 -1.75
N HIS A 474 -7.45 -14.06 -2.96
CA HIS A 474 -7.19 -12.68 -3.38
C HIS A 474 -8.37 -11.74 -3.11
N GLY A 475 -8.11 -10.62 -2.43
CA GLY A 475 -9.11 -9.65 -1.98
C GLY A 475 -9.89 -10.05 -0.70
N LEU A 476 -9.63 -11.25 -0.16
CA LEU A 476 -10.18 -11.74 1.12
C LEU A 476 -9.17 -12.63 1.84
N GLN A 477 -7.95 -12.12 2.10
CA GLN A 477 -6.87 -12.86 2.74
C GLN A 477 -6.51 -12.39 4.14
N GLY A 478 -6.99 -11.19 4.55
CA GLY A 478 -6.51 -10.51 5.75
C GLY A 478 -5.09 -9.93 5.56
N PRO A 479 -4.48 -9.37 6.59
CA PRO A 479 -4.99 -9.09 7.94
C PRO A 479 -5.96 -7.89 8.01
N ILE A 480 -6.29 -7.42 9.23
CA ILE A 480 -7.19 -6.25 9.45
C ILE A 480 -6.89 -5.10 8.50
N ASP A 481 -5.63 -4.77 8.34
CA ASP A 481 -5.17 -3.63 7.56
C ASP A 481 -5.42 -3.77 6.05
N ASP A 482 -5.67 -4.98 5.54
CA ASP A 482 -6.00 -5.24 4.14
C ASP A 482 -7.32 -4.59 3.70
N ALA A 483 -8.26 -4.45 4.63
CA ALA A 483 -9.56 -3.82 4.35
C ALA A 483 -9.46 -2.34 3.93
N PHE A 484 -8.34 -1.67 4.21
CA PHE A 484 -8.12 -0.25 3.87
C PHE A 484 -7.38 -0.04 2.54
N LEU A 485 -7.23 -1.09 1.75
CA LEU A 485 -6.55 -1.06 0.45
C LEU A 485 -7.53 -1.09 -0.74
N ASP A 486 -8.81 -1.22 -0.46
CA ASP A 486 -9.92 -1.06 -1.40
C ASP A 486 -11.00 -0.18 -0.76
N SER A 487 -12.13 0.01 -1.45
CA SER A 487 -13.24 0.84 -0.97
C SER A 487 -13.74 0.40 0.40
N PHE A 488 -13.73 1.30 1.37
CA PHE A 488 -14.22 1.04 2.72
C PHE A 488 -15.16 2.14 3.24
N LEU A 489 -16.02 1.76 4.19
CA LEU A 489 -16.98 2.63 4.84
C LEU A 489 -16.97 2.37 6.35
N CYS A 490 -16.69 3.40 7.14
CA CYS A 490 -16.82 3.34 8.60
C CYS A 490 -18.27 3.47 9.01
N VAL A 491 -18.71 2.56 9.89
CA VAL A 491 -20.08 2.50 10.40
C VAL A 491 -20.09 2.89 11.88
N ARG A 492 -20.63 4.07 12.16
CA ARG A 492 -20.75 4.63 13.51
C ARG A 492 -21.97 4.03 14.23
N PRO A 493 -21.84 3.58 15.50
CA PRO A 493 -22.98 3.14 16.27
C PRO A 493 -23.91 4.32 16.61
N THR A 494 -25.23 4.09 16.58
CA THR A 494 -26.24 5.08 17.03
C THR A 494 -26.97 4.63 18.27
N GLY A 495 -26.90 3.35 18.63
CA GLY A 495 -27.46 2.80 19.84
C GLY A 495 -26.58 3.00 21.07
N GLN A 496 -27.15 2.76 22.25
CA GLN A 496 -26.40 2.79 23.50
C GLN A 496 -25.54 1.53 23.60
N ALA A 497 -24.26 1.68 23.86
CA ALA A 497 -23.35 0.57 24.12
C ALA A 497 -23.78 -0.19 25.40
N ALA A 498 -23.58 -1.50 25.40
CA ALA A 498 -23.85 -2.34 26.56
C ALA A 498 -22.95 -1.97 27.77
N ASN A 499 -21.75 -1.47 27.50
CA ASN A 499 -20.78 -1.05 28.50
C ASN A 499 -20.14 0.28 28.11
N ASP A 500 -20.12 1.25 29.02
CA ASP A 500 -19.64 2.62 28.77
C ASP A 500 -18.19 2.66 28.26
N ILE A 501 -17.30 1.84 28.82
CA ILE A 501 -15.89 1.84 28.40
C ILE A 501 -15.71 1.32 26.98
N ALA A 502 -16.46 0.29 26.59
CA ALA A 502 -16.43 -0.24 25.24
C ALA A 502 -17.00 0.76 24.22
N GLY A 503 -18.08 1.47 24.59
CA GLY A 503 -18.63 2.55 23.75
C GLY A 503 -17.64 3.69 23.54
N ARG A 504 -16.98 4.14 24.59
CA ARG A 504 -15.94 5.19 24.51
C ARG A 504 -14.73 4.74 23.67
N TYR A 505 -14.25 3.52 23.88
CA TYR A 505 -13.17 2.96 23.08
C TYR A 505 -13.50 2.98 21.59
N ALA A 506 -14.70 2.54 21.23
CA ALA A 506 -15.14 2.51 19.82
C ALA A 506 -15.22 3.92 19.22
N GLU A 507 -15.80 4.89 19.95
CA GLU A 507 -15.89 6.28 19.51
C GLU A 507 -14.51 6.92 19.33
N GLU A 508 -13.62 6.78 20.32
CA GLU A 508 -12.27 7.32 20.26
C GLU A 508 -11.43 6.67 19.16
N THR A 509 -11.60 5.36 18.94
CA THR A 509 -10.90 4.63 17.87
C THR A 509 -11.35 5.14 16.49
N LEU A 510 -12.65 5.32 16.27
CA LEU A 510 -13.19 5.89 15.03
C LEU A 510 -12.67 7.32 14.80
N ASN A 511 -12.78 8.19 15.80
CA ASN A 511 -12.35 9.59 15.68
C ASN A 511 -10.84 9.70 15.41
N THR A 512 -10.04 8.93 16.16
CA THR A 512 -8.58 8.86 15.95
C THR A 512 -8.25 8.35 14.55
N PHE A 513 -8.94 7.32 14.07
CA PHE A 513 -8.72 6.80 12.73
C PHE A 513 -9.06 7.83 11.65
N VAL A 514 -10.16 8.57 11.76
CA VAL A 514 -10.55 9.64 10.83
C VAL A 514 -9.47 10.72 10.75
N ASP A 515 -8.96 11.17 11.90
CA ASP A 515 -7.94 12.21 11.97
C ASP A 515 -6.60 11.75 11.42
N ASP A 516 -6.14 10.57 11.85
CA ASP A 516 -4.86 10.01 11.45
C ASP A 516 -4.85 9.63 9.95
N TYR A 517 -5.95 9.09 9.44
CA TYR A 517 -6.07 8.81 8.01
C TYR A 517 -6.02 10.08 7.17
N SER A 518 -6.74 11.14 7.59
CA SER A 518 -6.69 12.45 6.94
C SER A 518 -5.26 13.00 6.91
N LYS A 519 -4.55 12.92 8.01
CA LYS A 519 -3.22 13.50 8.17
C LYS A 519 -2.12 12.67 7.51
N TYR A 520 -2.08 11.36 7.74
CA TYR A 520 -0.96 10.50 7.37
C TYR A 520 -1.17 9.74 6.05
N PHE A 521 -2.43 9.54 5.65
CA PHE A 521 -2.77 8.91 4.37
C PHE A 521 -3.41 9.88 3.37
N ARG A 522 -3.48 11.17 3.70
CA ARG A 522 -3.93 12.26 2.81
C ARG A 522 -5.30 12.00 2.17
N GLY A 523 -6.13 11.24 2.85
CA GLY A 523 -7.43 10.80 2.38
C GLY A 523 -8.59 11.35 3.21
N GLN A 524 -9.79 10.88 2.92
CA GLN A 524 -11.00 11.21 3.66
C GLN A 524 -11.78 9.95 4.01
N VAL A 525 -11.89 9.65 5.30
CA VAL A 525 -12.69 8.52 5.76
C VAL A 525 -14.18 8.83 5.56
N ARG A 526 -14.88 7.92 4.89
CA ARG A 526 -16.34 7.97 4.77
C ARG A 526 -16.96 7.34 6.02
N VAL A 527 -17.84 8.08 6.68
CA VAL A 527 -18.53 7.62 7.89
C VAL A 527 -20.05 7.73 7.68
N LYS A 528 -20.77 6.66 7.99
CA LYS A 528 -22.23 6.65 8.07
C LYS A 528 -22.70 6.09 9.40
N ASP A 529 -23.85 6.55 9.85
CA ASP A 529 -24.55 5.93 10.98
C ASP A 529 -25.03 4.53 10.58
N ASP A 530 -25.02 3.60 11.54
CA ASP A 530 -25.41 2.20 11.31
C ASP A 530 -26.86 2.05 10.80
N THR A 531 -27.74 3.00 11.17
CA THR A 531 -29.12 3.09 10.71
C THR A 531 -29.25 3.60 9.27
N ALA A 532 -28.21 4.24 8.72
CA ALA A 532 -28.20 4.82 7.38
C ALA A 532 -27.47 3.93 6.35
N VAL A 533 -26.91 2.80 6.76
CA VAL A 533 -26.20 1.86 5.87
C VAL A 533 -27.18 1.15 4.96
N THR A 534 -26.97 1.29 3.65
CA THR A 534 -27.81 0.69 2.61
C THR A 534 -27.24 -0.62 2.08
N SER A 535 -28.03 -1.37 1.30
CA SER A 535 -27.54 -2.57 0.60
C SER A 535 -26.45 -2.25 -0.43
N SER A 536 -26.49 -1.08 -1.06
CA SER A 536 -25.41 -0.61 -1.97
C SER A 536 -24.11 -0.38 -1.20
N ASP A 537 -24.19 0.25 -0.02
CA ASP A 537 -23.00 0.44 0.83
C ASP A 537 -22.32 -0.89 1.19
N ILE A 538 -23.13 -1.91 1.51
CA ILE A 538 -22.64 -3.26 1.86
C ILE A 538 -21.96 -3.93 0.65
N ALA A 539 -22.55 -3.79 -0.55
CA ALA A 539 -22.04 -4.44 -1.76
C ALA A 539 -20.76 -3.76 -2.30
N GLU A 540 -20.63 -2.45 -2.12
CA GLU A 540 -19.58 -1.65 -2.72
C GLU A 540 -18.35 -1.45 -1.81
N ASN A 541 -18.51 -1.65 -0.49
CA ASN A 541 -17.46 -1.31 0.47
C ASN A 541 -17.14 -2.45 1.44
N HIS A 542 -15.91 -2.51 1.89
CA HIS A 542 -15.57 -3.14 3.17
C HIS A 542 -16.19 -2.33 4.30
N LEU A 543 -16.88 -2.99 5.23
CA LEU A 543 -17.51 -2.30 6.36
C LEU A 543 -16.61 -2.32 7.58
N ILE A 544 -16.30 -1.16 8.12
CA ILE A 544 -15.52 -0.99 9.34
C ILE A 544 -16.49 -0.56 10.44
N VAL A 545 -16.93 -1.52 11.24
CA VAL A 545 -18.00 -1.31 12.22
C VAL A 545 -17.43 -1.06 13.61
N PHE A 546 -17.91 -0.03 14.27
CA PHE A 546 -17.49 0.37 15.61
C PHE A 546 -18.61 0.14 16.62
N GLY A 547 -18.23 -0.19 17.86
CA GLY A 547 -19.15 -0.46 18.95
C GLY A 547 -19.32 -1.95 19.27
N ASP A 548 -20.35 -2.25 20.02
CA ASP A 548 -20.80 -3.59 20.37
C ASP A 548 -22.12 -3.94 19.66
N PRO A 549 -22.58 -5.21 19.72
CA PRO A 549 -23.82 -5.61 19.04
C PRO A 549 -25.09 -4.93 19.55
N GLN A 550 -25.09 -4.35 20.75
CA GLN A 550 -26.23 -3.59 21.28
C GLN A 550 -26.25 -2.18 20.70
N GLY A 551 -25.07 -1.56 20.55
CA GLY A 551 -24.93 -0.20 20.06
C GLY A 551 -24.93 -0.08 18.55
N ASN A 552 -24.56 -1.13 17.79
CA ASN A 552 -24.43 -1.09 16.32
C ASN A 552 -25.30 -2.14 15.64
N GLN A 553 -26.33 -1.68 14.91
CA GLN A 553 -27.29 -2.56 14.23
C GLN A 553 -26.68 -3.37 13.08
N VAL A 554 -25.66 -2.86 12.39
CA VAL A 554 -24.96 -3.59 11.32
C VAL A 554 -24.18 -4.76 11.93
N LEU A 555 -23.48 -4.53 13.05
CA LEU A 555 -22.78 -5.57 13.78
C LEU A 555 -23.76 -6.63 14.32
N ALA A 556 -24.89 -6.20 14.90
CA ALA A 556 -25.94 -7.11 15.40
C ALA A 556 -26.46 -8.05 14.30
N ARG A 557 -26.67 -7.53 13.07
CA ARG A 557 -27.12 -8.33 11.91
C ARG A 557 -26.06 -9.35 11.45
N ALA A 558 -24.77 -9.00 11.55
CA ALA A 558 -23.66 -9.86 11.12
C ALA A 558 -23.28 -10.91 12.17
N LEU A 559 -23.48 -10.62 13.47
CA LEU A 559 -22.94 -11.34 14.61
C LEU A 559 -23.16 -12.87 14.57
N GLY A 560 -24.36 -13.30 14.21
CA GLY A 560 -24.71 -14.73 14.24
C GLY A 560 -23.90 -15.63 13.29
N LYS A 561 -23.12 -15.05 12.36
CA LYS A 561 -22.24 -15.76 11.44
C LYS A 561 -20.75 -15.42 11.62
N LEU A 562 -20.41 -14.58 12.59
CA LEU A 562 -19.02 -14.29 12.96
C LEU A 562 -18.48 -15.42 13.87
N PRO A 563 -17.15 -15.67 13.90
CA PRO A 563 -16.55 -16.75 14.69
C PRO A 563 -16.43 -16.40 16.17
N LEU A 564 -17.44 -15.75 16.73
CA LEU A 564 -17.51 -15.32 18.13
C LEU A 564 -18.96 -15.26 18.62
N ARG A 565 -19.12 -15.24 19.94
CA ARG A 565 -20.36 -14.88 20.63
C ARG A 565 -20.10 -13.64 21.48
N TRP A 566 -20.98 -12.67 21.39
CA TRP A 566 -20.82 -11.40 22.11
C TRP A 566 -22.17 -10.84 22.55
N ASP A 567 -22.32 -10.68 23.85
CA ASP A 567 -23.47 -10.02 24.48
C ASP A 567 -23.01 -9.02 25.54
N ALA A 568 -23.94 -8.41 26.25
CA ALA A 568 -23.65 -7.39 27.29
C ALA A 568 -22.77 -7.90 28.43
N ARG A 569 -22.68 -9.22 28.64
CA ARG A 569 -21.93 -9.82 29.73
C ARG A 569 -20.67 -10.53 29.32
N GLN A 570 -20.71 -11.19 28.16
CA GLN A 570 -19.67 -12.12 27.76
C GLN A 570 -19.28 -11.94 26.28
N LEU A 571 -17.97 -11.99 26.04
CA LEU A 571 -17.36 -12.14 24.73
C LEU A 571 -16.64 -13.49 24.68
N THR A 572 -17.10 -14.40 23.83
CA THR A 572 -16.49 -15.73 23.69
C THR A 572 -15.90 -15.89 22.29
N MET A 573 -14.61 -16.24 22.22
CA MET A 573 -13.89 -16.51 20.97
C MET A 573 -12.85 -17.61 21.21
N GLY A 574 -12.74 -18.59 20.29
CA GLY A 574 -11.79 -19.69 20.42
C GLY A 574 -11.95 -20.54 21.68
N GLY A 575 -13.18 -20.70 22.19
CA GLY A 575 -13.44 -21.43 23.43
C GLY A 575 -13.07 -20.68 24.71
N LYS A 576 -12.52 -19.48 24.63
CA LYS A 576 -12.23 -18.61 25.77
C LYS A 576 -13.32 -17.57 25.93
N THR A 577 -13.72 -17.32 27.18
CA THR A 577 -14.75 -16.33 27.52
C THR A 577 -14.13 -15.21 28.34
N TYR A 578 -14.46 -13.98 27.97
CA TYR A 578 -14.01 -12.74 28.58
C TYR A 578 -15.23 -11.95 29.08
N ASP A 579 -15.07 -11.15 30.14
CA ASP A 579 -16.08 -10.21 30.57
C ASP A 579 -16.19 -9.03 29.62
N SER A 580 -17.36 -8.82 29.00
CA SER A 580 -17.62 -7.72 28.08
C SER A 580 -17.53 -6.34 28.73
N ALA A 581 -17.62 -6.25 30.07
CA ALA A 581 -17.46 -4.98 30.80
C ALA A 581 -16.00 -4.44 30.74
N GLY A 582 -15.02 -5.31 30.48
CA GLY A 582 -13.60 -4.92 30.41
C GLY A 582 -12.88 -5.36 29.14
N HIS A 583 -13.56 -6.00 28.19
CA HIS A 583 -12.91 -6.50 27.00
C HIS A 583 -13.66 -6.14 25.72
N THR A 584 -12.91 -5.98 24.64
CA THR A 584 -13.45 -5.84 23.29
C THR A 584 -12.67 -6.69 22.30
N VAL A 585 -13.27 -6.94 21.15
CA VAL A 585 -12.63 -7.61 20.01
C VAL A 585 -12.31 -6.61 18.91
N VAL A 586 -11.12 -6.77 18.30
CA VAL A 586 -10.81 -6.21 17.00
C VAL A 586 -10.59 -7.37 16.04
N MET A 587 -11.20 -7.35 14.85
CA MET A 587 -11.07 -8.45 13.91
C MET A 587 -11.47 -8.06 12.50
N ILE A 588 -10.94 -8.80 11.52
CA ILE A 588 -11.41 -8.81 10.13
C ILE A 588 -12.03 -10.17 9.82
N TYR A 589 -13.10 -10.16 9.04
CA TYR A 589 -13.75 -11.40 8.59
C TYR A 589 -14.46 -11.17 7.25
N PRO A 590 -14.67 -12.19 6.40
CA PRO A 590 -15.59 -12.07 5.28
C PRO A 590 -16.98 -11.65 5.76
N ASN A 591 -17.50 -10.57 5.20
CA ASN A 591 -18.73 -9.96 5.70
C ASN A 591 -19.94 -10.91 5.55
N PRO A 592 -20.59 -11.34 6.65
CA PRO A 592 -21.77 -12.20 6.54
C PRO A 592 -22.93 -11.61 5.74
N LEU A 593 -22.95 -10.30 5.53
CA LEU A 593 -23.98 -9.60 4.76
C LEU A 593 -23.66 -9.55 3.26
N ASP A 594 -22.37 -9.62 2.88
CA ASP A 594 -21.87 -9.83 1.52
C ASP A 594 -20.47 -10.48 1.57
N PRO A 595 -20.35 -11.81 1.36
CA PRO A 595 -19.08 -12.53 1.50
C PRO A 595 -17.99 -12.15 0.50
N ARG A 596 -18.25 -11.26 -0.42
CA ARG A 596 -17.24 -10.70 -1.34
C ARG A 596 -16.47 -9.53 -0.74
N ARG A 597 -16.89 -9.06 0.43
CA ARG A 597 -16.33 -7.91 1.15
C ARG A 597 -15.90 -8.32 2.55
N TYR A 598 -15.13 -7.48 3.19
CA TYR A 598 -14.80 -7.62 4.60
C TYR A 598 -15.81 -6.92 5.51
N ILE A 599 -15.93 -7.43 6.73
CA ILE A 599 -16.33 -6.69 7.90
C ILE A 599 -15.13 -6.61 8.85
N VAL A 600 -14.80 -5.39 9.30
CA VAL A 600 -13.80 -5.15 10.35
C VAL A 600 -14.53 -4.63 11.57
N VAL A 601 -14.19 -5.13 12.74
CA VAL A 601 -14.80 -4.73 14.02
C VAL A 601 -13.80 -3.96 14.86
N ASN A 602 -14.18 -2.76 15.32
CA ASN A 602 -13.49 -1.92 16.30
C ASN A 602 -12.01 -1.61 16.00
N SER A 603 -11.63 -1.52 14.72
CA SER A 603 -10.27 -1.16 14.33
C SER A 603 -10.29 -0.20 13.14
N GLY A 604 -9.44 0.82 13.18
CA GLY A 604 -8.86 1.44 12.00
C GLY A 604 -7.63 0.63 11.55
N HIS A 605 -6.64 1.29 10.95
CA HIS A 605 -5.32 0.68 10.78
C HIS A 605 -4.78 0.23 12.14
N SER A 606 -4.22 -0.98 12.19
CA SER A 606 -3.67 -1.55 13.43
C SER A 606 -2.32 -0.94 13.83
N PHE A 607 -1.82 0.05 13.07
CA PHE A 607 -0.56 0.75 13.34
C PHE A 607 -0.65 1.61 14.59
N HIS A 608 0.45 1.72 15.33
CA HIS A 608 0.54 2.70 16.39
C HIS A 608 0.66 4.11 15.84
N ARG A 609 -0.01 5.08 16.45
CA ARG A 609 -0.02 6.49 16.02
C ARG A 609 1.37 7.09 15.87
N ASN A 610 2.29 6.79 16.77
CA ASN A 610 3.66 7.26 16.72
C ASN A 610 4.44 6.73 15.50
N GLU A 611 4.06 5.56 14.99
CA GLU A 611 4.67 4.96 13.81
C GLU A 611 4.23 5.64 12.52
N MET A 612 2.99 6.09 12.45
CA MET A 612 2.51 6.89 11.32
C MET A 612 3.21 8.23 11.22
N ALA A 613 3.55 8.84 12.37
CA ALA A 613 4.32 10.09 12.44
C ALA A 613 5.83 9.90 12.18
N ALA A 614 6.33 8.68 12.23
CA ALA A 614 7.74 8.34 12.11
C ALA A 614 8.15 8.01 10.67
N THR A 615 8.91 6.95 10.46
CA THR A 615 9.22 6.45 9.14
C THR A 615 8.29 5.31 8.75
N ASN A 616 8.07 5.21 7.49
CA ASN A 616 7.32 4.23 6.74
C ASN A 616 7.74 2.76 6.96
N ALA A 617 8.94 2.49 7.46
CA ALA A 617 9.42 1.13 7.69
C ALA A 617 8.70 0.40 8.83
N THR A 618 8.07 1.14 9.75
CA THR A 618 7.41 0.57 10.92
C THR A 618 5.91 0.35 10.73
N LEU A 619 5.37 0.69 9.56
CA LEU A 619 3.97 0.44 9.23
C LEU A 619 3.81 -1.02 8.79
N PHE A 620 3.38 -1.87 9.71
CA PHE A 620 2.98 -3.26 9.45
C PHE A 620 1.90 -3.70 10.44
N PRO A 621 1.06 -4.71 10.12
CA PRO A 621 -0.06 -5.15 10.95
C PRO A 621 0.35 -5.52 12.36
N ARG A 622 -0.35 -5.00 13.37
CA ARG A 622 -0.04 -5.23 14.78
C ARG A 622 -0.88 -6.33 15.41
N PHE A 623 -2.06 -6.61 14.87
CA PHE A 623 -3.00 -7.58 15.45
C PHE A 623 -3.18 -8.85 14.62
N GLY A 624 -2.77 -8.86 13.34
CA GLY A 624 -3.12 -9.95 12.42
C GLY A 624 -4.58 -9.86 11.97
N ASP A 625 -5.29 -10.99 11.98
CA ASP A 625 -6.72 -11.03 11.60
C ASP A 625 -7.63 -10.72 12.77
N TYR A 626 -7.20 -10.97 14.01
CA TYR A 626 -7.97 -10.68 15.21
C TYR A 626 -7.10 -10.41 16.44
N ALA A 627 -7.67 -9.68 17.38
CA ALA A 627 -7.15 -9.54 18.74
C ALA A 627 -8.29 -9.36 19.76
N ILE A 628 -8.03 -9.76 20.98
CA ILE A 628 -8.82 -9.40 22.16
C ILE A 628 -8.05 -8.37 22.94
N LEU A 629 -8.71 -7.26 23.26
CA LEU A 629 -8.14 -6.17 24.06
C LEU A 629 -8.85 -6.10 25.42
N HIS A 630 -8.06 -5.94 26.48
CA HIS A 630 -8.54 -5.57 27.80
C HIS A 630 -8.52 -4.04 27.92
N LEU A 631 -9.67 -3.45 28.25
CA LEU A 631 -9.86 -2.01 28.43
C LEU A 631 -9.63 -1.65 29.90
N ARG A 632 -8.66 -0.79 30.18
CA ARG A 632 -8.24 -0.50 31.55
C ARG A 632 -9.26 0.35 32.30
N GLN A 633 -9.47 -0.01 33.58
CA GLN A 633 -10.24 0.76 34.53
C GLN A 633 -9.29 1.45 35.55
N PRO A 634 -9.57 2.65 36.05
CA PRO A 634 -10.70 3.50 35.68
C PRO A 634 -10.55 4.05 34.26
N ILE A 635 -11.67 4.51 33.64
CA ILE A 635 -11.68 5.02 32.27
C ILE A 635 -10.78 6.25 32.19
N SER A 636 -9.75 6.18 31.37
CA SER A 636 -8.88 7.30 30.97
C SER A 636 -9.34 7.92 29.64
N MET A 637 -8.79 9.07 29.27
CA MET A 637 -8.97 9.68 27.95
C MET A 637 -7.59 9.97 27.33
N PRO A 638 -7.18 9.26 26.30
CA PRO A 638 -7.88 8.15 25.60
C PRO A 638 -8.00 6.88 26.46
N VAL A 639 -8.95 6.02 26.11
CA VAL A 639 -9.13 4.72 26.78
C VAL A 639 -7.89 3.85 26.57
N GLU A 640 -7.23 3.50 27.65
CA GLU A 640 -6.08 2.60 27.60
C GLU A 640 -6.53 1.15 27.38
N SER A 641 -5.80 0.45 26.51
CA SER A 641 -6.05 -0.97 26.23
C SER A 641 -4.77 -1.79 26.30
N GLU A 642 -4.92 -3.06 26.67
CA GLU A 642 -3.85 -4.06 26.68
C GLU A 642 -4.20 -5.21 25.74
N LEU A 643 -3.20 -5.68 25.00
CA LEU A 643 -3.35 -6.85 24.14
C LEU A 643 -3.42 -8.12 25.00
N VAL A 644 -4.55 -8.82 24.96
CA VAL A 644 -4.72 -10.12 25.62
C VAL A 644 -4.26 -11.27 24.71
N THR A 645 -4.68 -11.23 23.45
CA THR A 645 -4.28 -12.21 22.42
C THR A 645 -4.45 -11.59 21.04
N ALA A 646 -3.63 -12.04 20.08
CA ALA A 646 -3.76 -11.69 18.68
C ALA A 646 -3.34 -12.87 17.79
N GLY A 647 -3.81 -12.93 16.56
CA GLY A 647 -3.46 -14.01 15.67
C GLY A 647 -4.12 -13.93 14.28
N TYR A 648 -4.05 -15.04 13.58
CA TYR A 648 -4.63 -15.22 12.26
C TYR A 648 -5.65 -16.34 12.27
N PHE A 649 -6.70 -16.21 11.48
CA PHE A 649 -7.58 -17.33 11.14
C PHE A 649 -6.84 -18.31 10.22
N ASP A 650 -7.26 -19.56 10.26
CA ASP A 650 -6.84 -20.58 9.29
C ASP A 650 -7.35 -20.24 7.87
N GLU A 651 -6.93 -21.02 6.88
CA GLU A 651 -7.22 -20.75 5.46
C GLU A 651 -8.72 -20.79 5.12
N ASP A 652 -9.53 -21.45 5.92
CA ASP A 652 -11.00 -21.50 5.83
C ASP A 652 -11.73 -20.46 6.72
N TRP A 653 -10.99 -19.45 7.22
CA TRP A 653 -11.47 -18.45 8.17
C TRP A 653 -11.95 -19.02 9.52
N SER A 654 -11.63 -20.26 9.84
CA SER A 654 -11.83 -20.79 11.20
C SER A 654 -10.72 -20.33 12.15
N LEU A 655 -11.01 -20.41 13.45
CA LEU A 655 -10.00 -20.19 14.47
C LEU A 655 -9.01 -21.37 14.48
N PRO A 656 -7.69 -21.13 14.65
CA PRO A 656 -6.68 -22.17 14.65
C PRO A 656 -7.00 -23.28 15.64
N ARG A 657 -6.93 -24.53 15.17
CA ARG A 657 -7.09 -25.71 16.02
C ARG A 657 -5.78 -25.97 16.77
N GLY A 658 -5.63 -25.45 17.97
CA GLY A 658 -4.56 -25.89 18.86
C GLY A 658 -3.45 -24.91 19.20
N ASP A 659 -3.43 -23.68 18.69
CA ASP A 659 -2.48 -22.65 19.14
C ASP A 659 -3.09 -21.77 20.24
N THR A 660 -3.42 -22.38 21.37
CA THR A 660 -3.58 -21.68 22.65
C THR A 660 -2.20 -21.51 23.31
N GLN A 661 -1.21 -21.01 22.61
CA GLN A 661 -0.01 -20.51 23.25
C GLN A 661 -0.12 -19.00 23.42
N ALA A 662 -0.88 -18.63 24.47
CA ALA A 662 -0.62 -17.41 25.19
C ALA A 662 0.68 -17.61 25.99
N ASN A 663 1.70 -16.83 25.72
CA ASN A 663 2.74 -16.45 26.68
C ASN A 663 3.25 -15.07 26.35
#